data_b4264e96ffefac8885fb8ddc23dfc5e4
#
_entry.id   b4264e96ffefac8885fb8ddc23dfc5e4
#
_cell.length_a   1.000
_cell.length_b   1.000
_cell.length_c   1.000
_cell.angle_alpha   90.00
_cell.angle_beta   90.00
_cell.angle_gamma   90.00
#
_symmetry.space_group_name_H-M   'P 1'
#
loop_
_entity.id
_entity.type
_entity.pdbx_description
1 polymer ?
#
loop_
_entity_poly.entity_id
_entity_poly.type
_entity_poly.pdbx_seq_one_letter_code
_entity_poly.pdbx_strand_id
1 'polypeptide(L)'
;MTNPVSNPAVSLQAVSHRYSANVLALDHVSLTLPRGATVGLIGPDGVGKSTLLSLIAGVRVIQTGEVQVLGGNMAEQAVRQTLSHRIAYMPQGLGRNLYPTLSVYENIEFHARLFGLPAAERQQRIQWLLQATGLAPFPDRAAGKLSGGMKQKLSLCCALVHSPDLLILDEPTTGVDPLSRRQFWALVNDLRQQIDHMTVIVATAYIDEAEQFEHLLAMDDGKLLVNRPTRQVMQELNADTLEEAYIKLLPAEKQQGSGGLDITPFIPDPDSPPAMEAHGLTKRFGDFTAVDHVSFTIQKGEIFGFLGSNGCGKSTTMKMLTGLLDATEGTAELLGQPIDASDMNTRMRVGYMSQAFSLYEELTVRQNLDLHAQLYQMGAQGQTAVAHALTQFDLADVADSKPESLPLGIRQRLQLAAACLHQPEVLILDEPTSGVDPAARDMFWRHLLKLSRQDRITIFVSTHFMNEVERCDRISLMHRGRVLAVGTPAELVAQSQAPNMEEAFIHYLVQDAQQESAEASMVATEPQATLPTLPNHSPAHHSWRYAGATIWTFAMREAKELLRDKIRLFFALFGPMIMLAAIGWSISFDVSNLKFAVLDRDQSAASRQLVEHFRGSSYFVEQAALQQTQDIDEVMKTGAANLVIDIPPDFGRAIALQRQPEVGFYVDGTATFNASNITAYVNGLMNEYNRAVLQERGITLPTAAVLIPRFMYNQDFKSLNAMVPNVLMLVLMMIPAIMTALSVVREREIGSIANLYASPAAVPHYLIGKQLPYLVMGAFNFVILSAMIVFWFGVPMKGSFAATFTGGMLLVLASTGLGLLVSSFVKSQTAAFFICSLGTMIPTVNFSGLMYPVSTMSGAAYAMGVGFPASWFRRVSMGGFTKGLGFSGMLTEYVMLASFGALYLLLACVFLQKQEK
;
A
#
# COMPACT_ATOMS: atom_id res chain seq x y z
N MET A 1 55.80 11.29 -17.00
CA MET A 1 54.54 11.41 -17.74
C MET A 1 53.42 11.15 -16.73
N THR A 2 52.86 12.21 -16.17
CA THR A 2 51.75 12.15 -15.22
C THR A 2 50.50 11.75 -16.01
N ASN A 3 49.95 10.55 -15.68
CA ASN A 3 48.67 10.11 -16.18
C ASN A 3 47.63 11.21 -15.88
N PRO A 4 46.74 11.56 -16.83
CA PRO A 4 45.60 12.42 -16.54
C PRO A 4 44.74 11.72 -15.50
N VAL A 5 44.57 12.36 -14.34
CA VAL A 5 43.68 11.91 -13.28
C VAL A 5 42.27 11.79 -13.87
N SER A 6 41.87 10.60 -14.24
CA SER A 6 40.52 10.33 -14.70
C SER A 6 39.59 10.67 -13.54
N ASN A 7 38.67 11.62 -13.73
CA ASN A 7 37.66 11.98 -12.73
C ASN A 7 37.01 10.71 -12.21
N PRO A 8 36.94 10.50 -10.89
CA PRO A 8 36.32 9.30 -10.32
C PRO A 8 34.83 9.19 -10.71
N ALA A 9 34.32 7.98 -10.77
CA ALA A 9 32.89 7.78 -10.98
C ALA A 9 32.06 8.27 -9.78
N VAL A 10 32.55 7.99 -8.56
CA VAL A 10 31.92 8.39 -7.30
C VAL A 10 33.00 8.83 -6.32
N SER A 11 32.77 9.93 -5.61
CA SER A 11 33.61 10.39 -4.52
C SER A 11 32.73 10.88 -3.37
N LEU A 12 32.92 10.32 -2.19
CA LEU A 12 32.27 10.73 -0.95
C LEU A 12 33.30 11.25 0.05
N GLN A 13 32.96 12.33 0.77
CA GLN A 13 33.80 12.89 1.82
C GLN A 13 32.97 13.08 3.11
N ALA A 14 33.37 12.36 4.16
CA ALA A 14 32.81 12.44 5.51
C ALA A 14 31.27 12.42 5.54
N VAL A 15 30.65 11.53 4.77
CA VAL A 15 29.20 11.44 4.64
C VAL A 15 28.62 10.70 5.84
N SER A 16 27.68 11.36 6.54
CA SER A 16 26.92 10.76 7.62
C SER A 16 25.42 10.90 7.37
N HIS A 17 24.65 9.88 7.74
CA HIS A 17 23.20 9.86 7.58
C HIS A 17 22.52 9.21 8.79
N ARG A 18 21.48 9.85 9.31
CA ARG A 18 20.73 9.40 10.49
C ARG A 18 19.24 9.37 10.20
N TYR A 19 18.59 8.24 10.51
CA TYR A 19 17.13 8.07 10.34
C TYR A 19 16.35 8.62 11.55
N SER A 20 16.88 8.44 12.75
CA SER A 20 16.29 8.93 14.00
C SER A 20 17.41 9.32 14.96
N ALA A 21 17.06 9.87 16.13
CA ALA A 21 18.05 10.25 17.15
C ALA A 21 18.97 9.07 17.51
N ASN A 22 18.45 7.83 17.47
CA ASN A 22 19.16 6.64 17.93
C ASN A 22 19.68 5.75 16.78
N VAL A 23 19.33 6.01 15.50
CA VAL A 23 19.71 5.16 14.37
C VAL A 23 20.61 5.93 13.41
N LEU A 24 21.92 5.72 13.53
CA LEU A 24 22.95 6.24 12.63
C LEU A 24 23.21 5.18 11.54
N ALA A 25 22.83 5.46 10.30
CA ALA A 25 22.99 4.52 9.20
C ALA A 25 24.36 4.63 8.51
N LEU A 26 24.95 5.81 8.46
CA LEU A 26 26.29 6.06 7.92
C LEU A 26 27.05 6.98 8.87
N ASP A 27 28.29 6.64 9.18
CA ASP A 27 29.16 7.36 10.09
C ASP A 27 30.47 7.78 9.38
N HIS A 28 30.56 9.04 8.96
CA HIS A 28 31.75 9.67 8.34
C HIS A 28 32.36 8.88 7.19
N VAL A 29 31.52 8.28 6.32
CA VAL A 29 31.98 7.46 5.19
C VAL A 29 32.69 8.32 4.15
N SER A 30 33.91 7.93 3.81
CA SER A 30 34.73 8.53 2.73
C SER A 30 35.23 7.44 1.78
N LEU A 31 34.97 7.59 0.49
CA LEU A 31 35.39 6.64 -0.53
C LEU A 31 35.55 7.30 -1.90
N THR A 32 36.33 6.65 -2.75
CA THR A 32 36.50 7.08 -4.16
C THR A 32 36.49 5.84 -5.04
N LEU A 33 35.67 5.84 -6.09
CA LEU A 33 35.49 4.71 -7.02
C LEU A 33 35.93 5.08 -8.43
N PRO A 34 36.72 4.22 -9.10
CA PRO A 34 37.15 4.45 -10.47
C PRO A 34 36.01 4.31 -11.47
N ARG A 35 36.13 4.94 -12.63
CA ARG A 35 35.18 4.76 -13.76
C ARG A 35 35.41 3.41 -14.46
N GLY A 36 34.30 2.82 -14.95
CA GLY A 36 34.33 1.58 -15.71
C GLY A 36 34.57 0.33 -14.86
N ALA A 37 34.69 0.45 -13.54
CA ALA A 37 34.90 -0.69 -12.64
C ALA A 37 33.58 -1.35 -12.20
N THR A 38 33.65 -2.63 -11.87
CA THR A 38 32.61 -3.34 -11.09
C THR A 38 32.99 -3.30 -9.61
N VAL A 39 32.06 -2.83 -8.80
CA VAL A 39 32.25 -2.61 -7.35
C VAL A 39 31.25 -3.44 -6.57
N GLY A 40 31.73 -4.35 -5.74
CA GLY A 40 30.91 -5.11 -4.78
C GLY A 40 30.84 -4.40 -3.43
N LEU A 41 29.66 -4.17 -2.91
CA LEU A 41 29.40 -3.64 -1.58
C LEU A 41 28.82 -4.73 -0.70
N ILE A 42 29.57 -5.19 0.28
CA ILE A 42 29.19 -6.26 1.20
C ILE A 42 29.05 -5.76 2.63
N GLY A 43 28.29 -6.50 3.43
CA GLY A 43 28.05 -6.24 4.85
C GLY A 43 26.70 -6.75 5.29
N PRO A 44 26.45 -6.86 6.61
CA PRO A 44 25.18 -7.31 7.16
C PRO A 44 23.98 -6.43 6.74
N ASP A 45 22.78 -6.95 6.92
CA ASP A 45 21.58 -6.15 6.74
C ASP A 45 21.48 -5.06 7.82
N GLY A 46 21.05 -3.85 7.40
CA GLY A 46 20.93 -2.72 8.30
C GLY A 46 22.20 -1.88 8.50
N VAL A 47 23.36 -2.28 7.97
CA VAL A 47 24.63 -1.52 8.12
C VAL A 47 24.73 -0.26 7.25
N GLY A 48 23.71 0.08 6.49
CA GLY A 48 23.70 1.29 5.69
C GLY A 48 24.01 1.12 4.20
N LYS A 49 24.15 -0.11 3.65
CA LYS A 49 24.40 -0.37 2.21
C LYS A 49 23.42 0.37 1.30
N SER A 50 22.12 0.12 1.47
CA SER A 50 21.07 0.74 0.66
C SER A 50 20.99 2.26 0.85
N THR A 51 21.34 2.76 2.06
CA THR A 51 21.43 4.19 2.34
C THR A 51 22.57 4.80 1.52
N LEU A 52 23.73 4.18 1.51
CA LEU A 52 24.89 4.62 0.71
C LEU A 52 24.55 4.65 -0.77
N LEU A 53 23.98 3.57 -1.31
CA LEU A 53 23.56 3.49 -2.72
C LEU A 53 22.50 4.53 -3.08
N SER A 54 21.52 4.78 -2.22
CA SER A 54 20.47 5.79 -2.46
C SER A 54 21.00 7.24 -2.43
N LEU A 55 22.05 7.52 -1.64
CA LEU A 55 22.75 8.81 -1.65
C LEU A 55 23.53 8.99 -2.95
N ILE A 56 24.26 7.97 -3.40
CA ILE A 56 25.00 7.98 -4.68
C ILE A 56 24.02 8.16 -5.85
N ALA A 57 22.87 7.48 -5.82
CA ALA A 57 21.83 7.63 -6.85
C ALA A 57 21.11 8.98 -6.81
N GLY A 58 21.33 9.81 -5.78
CA GLY A 58 20.65 11.09 -5.59
C GLY A 58 19.18 10.98 -5.17
N VAL A 59 18.72 9.79 -4.81
CA VAL A 59 17.34 9.48 -4.38
C VAL A 59 17.09 9.97 -2.96
N ARG A 60 18.14 10.02 -2.13
CA ARG A 60 18.07 10.41 -0.71
C ARG A 60 18.76 11.74 -0.44
N VAL A 61 18.25 12.47 0.55
CA VAL A 61 18.82 13.78 0.95
C VAL A 61 20.14 13.57 1.68
N ILE A 62 21.17 14.29 1.27
CA ILE A 62 22.48 14.34 1.95
C ILE A 62 22.32 15.21 3.19
N GLN A 63 22.58 14.64 4.39
CA GLN A 63 22.48 15.35 5.66
C GLN A 63 23.79 16.03 6.02
N THR A 64 24.91 15.31 5.91
CA THR A 64 26.26 15.82 6.17
C THR A 64 27.25 15.22 5.20
N GLY A 65 28.34 15.93 4.94
CA GLY A 65 29.39 15.53 4.01
C GLY A 65 29.11 15.92 2.56
N GLU A 66 29.94 15.45 1.64
CA GLU A 66 29.88 15.76 0.22
C GLU A 66 29.77 14.46 -0.59
N VAL A 67 28.85 14.42 -1.57
CA VAL A 67 28.66 13.30 -2.51
C VAL A 67 28.81 13.84 -3.92
N GLN A 68 29.89 13.45 -4.60
CA GLN A 68 30.14 13.75 -6.00
C GLN A 68 29.95 12.49 -6.85
N VAL A 69 29.17 12.57 -7.92
CA VAL A 69 28.91 11.47 -8.86
C VAL A 69 29.12 11.96 -10.28
N LEU A 70 29.91 11.23 -11.05
CA LEU A 70 30.27 11.58 -12.43
C LEU A 70 30.80 13.03 -12.59
N GLY A 71 31.44 13.56 -11.51
CA GLY A 71 32.01 14.92 -11.46
C GLY A 71 31.00 16.01 -11.04
N GLY A 72 29.78 15.66 -10.65
CA GLY A 72 28.76 16.61 -10.17
C GLY A 72 28.41 16.42 -8.72
N ASN A 73 28.14 17.51 -7.99
CA ASN A 73 27.71 17.49 -6.59
C ASN A 73 26.24 17.14 -6.47
N MET A 74 25.92 16.01 -5.82
CA MET A 74 24.56 15.50 -5.66
C MET A 74 23.72 16.30 -4.64
N ALA A 75 24.28 17.22 -3.89
CA ALA A 75 23.54 18.16 -3.06
C ALA A 75 22.72 19.17 -3.90
N GLU A 76 23.22 19.50 -5.11
CA GLU A 76 22.61 20.49 -5.99
C GLU A 76 21.51 19.90 -6.86
N GLN A 77 20.29 20.46 -6.78
CA GLN A 77 19.14 19.98 -7.55
C GLN A 77 19.34 20.05 -9.06
N ALA A 78 19.97 21.12 -9.56
CA ALA A 78 20.23 21.29 -10.99
C ALA A 78 21.19 20.22 -11.52
N VAL A 79 22.24 19.90 -10.75
CA VAL A 79 23.21 18.85 -11.07
C VAL A 79 22.56 17.48 -11.06
N ARG A 80 21.74 17.15 -10.04
CA ARG A 80 20.99 15.90 -10.02
C ARG A 80 20.09 15.72 -11.24
N GLN A 81 19.39 16.77 -11.65
CA GLN A 81 18.53 16.72 -12.85
C GLN A 81 19.33 16.46 -14.12
N THR A 82 20.53 17.05 -14.21
CA THR A 82 21.41 16.85 -15.36
C THR A 82 22.02 15.45 -15.38
N LEU A 83 22.33 14.87 -14.22
CA LEU A 83 22.97 13.55 -14.13
C LEU A 83 22.00 12.38 -14.10
N SER A 84 20.73 12.61 -13.77
CA SER A 84 19.73 11.53 -13.62
C SER A 84 19.57 10.64 -14.86
N HIS A 85 19.81 11.15 -16.06
CA HIS A 85 19.77 10.35 -17.29
C HIS A 85 21.01 9.46 -17.50
N ARG A 86 22.09 9.71 -16.74
CA ARG A 86 23.34 8.93 -16.78
C ARG A 86 23.45 7.90 -15.65
N ILE A 87 22.48 7.90 -14.72
CA ILE A 87 22.47 7.05 -13.55
C ILE A 87 21.23 6.15 -13.60
N ALA A 88 21.43 4.86 -13.44
CA ALA A 88 20.34 3.92 -13.21
C ALA A 88 20.40 3.37 -11.79
N TYR A 89 19.27 3.31 -11.13
CA TYR A 89 19.13 2.76 -9.77
C TYR A 89 18.06 1.69 -9.72
N MET A 90 18.45 0.50 -9.30
CA MET A 90 17.57 -0.61 -9.02
C MET A 90 17.51 -0.82 -7.50
N PRO A 91 16.41 -0.45 -6.83
CA PRO A 91 16.27 -0.55 -5.38
C PRO A 91 16.11 -1.99 -4.93
N GLN A 92 16.46 -2.27 -3.66
CA GLN A 92 16.28 -3.56 -3.00
C GLN A 92 14.82 -4.03 -3.04
N GLY A 93 14.62 -5.33 -3.29
CA GLY A 93 13.34 -6.02 -3.30
C GLY A 93 12.83 -6.37 -4.70
N LEU A 94 12.19 -7.53 -4.80
CA LEU A 94 11.73 -8.13 -6.07
C LEU A 94 10.74 -7.24 -6.82
N GLY A 95 11.23 -6.49 -7.82
CA GLY A 95 10.40 -5.70 -8.72
C GLY A 95 9.80 -4.44 -8.10
N ARG A 96 10.42 -3.83 -7.09
CA ARG A 96 9.95 -2.58 -6.48
C ARG A 96 9.86 -1.39 -7.45
N ASN A 97 10.69 -1.37 -8.47
CA ASN A 97 10.62 -0.37 -9.54
C ASN A 97 9.61 -0.74 -10.65
N LEU A 98 8.93 -1.87 -10.55
CA LEU A 98 7.95 -2.33 -11.52
C LEU A 98 6.53 -1.95 -11.11
N TYR A 99 5.67 -1.80 -12.11
CA TYR A 99 4.22 -1.66 -11.92
C TYR A 99 3.56 -3.01 -12.18
N PRO A 100 3.04 -3.69 -11.14
CA PRO A 100 2.56 -5.08 -11.26
C PRO A 100 1.41 -5.28 -12.26
N THR A 101 0.61 -4.25 -12.46
CA THR A 101 -0.55 -4.25 -13.37
C THR A 101 -0.18 -3.99 -14.83
N LEU A 102 1.00 -3.42 -15.08
CA LEU A 102 1.51 -3.20 -16.44
C LEU A 102 2.14 -4.48 -16.98
N SER A 103 2.11 -4.65 -18.31
CA SER A 103 2.80 -5.75 -18.96
C SER A 103 4.32 -5.59 -18.94
N VAL A 104 5.06 -6.63 -19.32
CA VAL A 104 6.51 -6.60 -19.48
C VAL A 104 6.92 -5.47 -20.43
N TYR A 105 6.32 -5.41 -21.61
CA TYR A 105 6.57 -4.36 -22.60
C TYR A 105 6.25 -2.96 -22.05
N GLU A 106 5.09 -2.80 -21.42
CA GLU A 106 4.61 -1.52 -20.89
C GLU A 106 5.50 -0.96 -19.76
N ASN A 107 6.07 -1.82 -18.91
CA ASN A 107 7.02 -1.39 -17.88
C ASN A 107 8.28 -0.80 -18.50
N ILE A 108 8.89 -1.48 -19.48
CA ILE A 108 10.10 -0.98 -20.16
C ILE A 108 9.76 0.29 -20.96
N GLU A 109 8.63 0.31 -21.67
CA GLU A 109 8.16 1.47 -22.42
C GLU A 109 7.95 2.71 -21.53
N PHE A 110 7.36 2.53 -20.34
CA PHE A 110 7.17 3.60 -19.39
C PHE A 110 8.51 4.24 -19.00
N HIS A 111 9.51 3.43 -18.64
CA HIS A 111 10.85 3.93 -18.31
C HIS A 111 11.50 4.61 -19.53
N ALA A 112 11.45 4.01 -20.70
CA ALA A 112 12.00 4.59 -21.92
C ALA A 112 11.40 5.96 -22.26
N ARG A 113 10.08 6.12 -22.07
CA ARG A 113 9.39 7.43 -22.23
C ARG A 113 9.80 8.44 -21.16
N LEU A 114 9.98 7.98 -19.92
CA LEU A 114 10.36 8.82 -18.80
C LEU A 114 11.74 9.44 -19.00
N PHE A 115 12.65 8.70 -19.64
CA PHE A 115 13.97 9.17 -20.04
C PHE A 115 13.99 9.87 -21.41
N GLY A 116 12.84 10.08 -22.04
CA GLY A 116 12.70 10.88 -23.26
C GLY A 116 13.16 10.22 -24.55
N LEU A 117 13.25 8.88 -24.61
CA LEU A 117 13.68 8.17 -25.83
C LEU A 117 12.69 8.36 -26.99
N PRO A 118 13.16 8.65 -28.23
CA PRO A 118 12.35 8.73 -29.42
C PRO A 118 11.63 7.42 -29.73
N ALA A 119 10.48 7.45 -30.41
CA ALA A 119 9.64 6.28 -30.60
C ALA A 119 10.35 5.12 -31.34
N ALA A 120 11.09 5.41 -32.41
CA ALA A 120 11.80 4.40 -33.19
C ALA A 120 12.90 3.71 -32.35
N GLU A 121 13.75 4.52 -31.70
CA GLU A 121 14.82 4.03 -30.83
C GLU A 121 14.28 3.23 -29.64
N ARG A 122 13.21 3.73 -29.02
CA ARG A 122 12.55 3.05 -27.90
C ARG A 122 12.09 1.63 -28.30
N GLN A 123 11.46 1.48 -29.46
CA GLN A 123 10.97 0.19 -29.92
C GLN A 123 12.12 -0.79 -30.17
N GLN A 124 13.19 -0.35 -30.82
CA GLN A 124 14.38 -1.17 -31.06
C GLN A 124 15.03 -1.63 -29.75
N ARG A 125 15.23 -0.71 -28.78
CA ARG A 125 15.84 -1.03 -27.49
C ARG A 125 14.98 -2.00 -26.68
N ILE A 126 13.67 -1.81 -26.66
CA ILE A 126 12.76 -2.71 -25.93
C ILE A 126 12.84 -4.12 -26.55
N GLN A 127 12.78 -4.23 -27.87
CA GLN A 127 12.87 -5.53 -28.54
C GLN A 127 14.20 -6.23 -28.22
N TRP A 128 15.30 -5.49 -28.30
CA TRP A 128 16.61 -6.01 -27.98
C TRP A 128 16.70 -6.48 -26.52
N LEU A 129 16.26 -5.65 -25.54
CA LEU A 129 16.27 -6.03 -24.12
C LEU A 129 15.41 -7.25 -23.85
N LEU A 130 14.25 -7.36 -24.47
CA LEU A 130 13.38 -8.52 -24.35
C LEU A 130 14.04 -9.80 -24.88
N GLN A 131 14.76 -9.72 -26.00
CA GLN A 131 15.51 -10.86 -26.56
C GLN A 131 16.68 -11.24 -25.65
N ALA A 132 17.51 -10.27 -25.26
CA ALA A 132 18.69 -10.49 -24.41
C ALA A 132 18.35 -11.10 -23.06
N THR A 133 17.17 -10.77 -22.50
CA THR A 133 16.75 -11.28 -21.19
C THR A 133 15.90 -12.56 -21.24
N GLY A 134 15.56 -13.03 -22.45
CA GLY A 134 14.63 -14.14 -22.65
C GLY A 134 13.17 -13.82 -22.28
N LEU A 135 12.80 -12.53 -22.20
CA LEU A 135 11.44 -12.08 -21.93
C LEU A 135 10.60 -11.88 -23.19
N ALA A 136 11.19 -12.03 -24.37
CA ALA A 136 10.52 -11.86 -25.68
C ALA A 136 9.24 -12.71 -25.87
N PRO A 137 9.10 -13.93 -25.30
CA PRO A 137 7.86 -14.71 -25.39
C PRO A 137 6.70 -14.14 -24.53
N PHE A 138 6.97 -13.19 -23.62
CA PHE A 138 5.99 -12.75 -22.61
C PHE A 138 5.75 -11.23 -22.60
N PRO A 139 5.72 -10.50 -23.74
CA PRO A 139 5.66 -9.03 -23.76
C PRO A 139 4.38 -8.50 -23.12
N ASP A 140 3.26 -9.20 -23.25
CA ASP A 140 1.94 -8.80 -22.77
C ASP A 140 1.59 -9.34 -21.39
N ARG A 141 2.46 -10.19 -20.80
CA ARG A 141 2.24 -10.74 -19.47
C ARG A 141 2.39 -9.64 -18.43
N ALA A 142 1.41 -9.52 -17.51
CA ALA A 142 1.49 -8.56 -16.40
C ALA A 142 2.70 -8.86 -15.49
N ALA A 143 3.45 -7.82 -15.11
CA ALA A 143 4.65 -7.96 -14.28
C ALA A 143 4.36 -8.63 -12.93
N GLY A 144 3.17 -8.45 -12.36
CA GLY A 144 2.76 -9.13 -11.15
C GLY A 144 2.71 -10.65 -11.25
N LYS A 145 2.51 -11.20 -12.46
CA LYS A 145 2.40 -12.64 -12.74
C LYS A 145 3.74 -13.28 -13.15
N LEU A 146 4.84 -12.55 -13.09
CA LEU A 146 6.17 -13.06 -13.40
C LEU A 146 6.79 -13.76 -12.18
N SER A 147 7.67 -14.74 -12.43
CA SER A 147 8.53 -15.32 -11.37
C SER A 147 9.52 -14.29 -10.84
N GLY A 148 10.13 -14.58 -9.68
CA GLY A 148 11.13 -13.71 -9.06
C GLY A 148 12.27 -13.35 -10.02
N GLY A 149 12.90 -14.33 -10.64
CA GLY A 149 13.96 -14.13 -11.62
C GLY A 149 13.51 -13.33 -12.85
N MET A 150 12.31 -13.58 -13.36
CA MET A 150 11.77 -12.79 -14.48
C MET A 150 11.50 -11.33 -14.08
N LYS A 151 11.03 -11.07 -12.84
CA LYS A 151 10.86 -9.71 -12.32
C LYS A 151 12.19 -8.98 -12.23
N GLN A 152 13.25 -9.65 -11.78
CA GLN A 152 14.58 -9.05 -11.71
C GLN A 152 15.14 -8.74 -13.11
N LYS A 153 15.00 -9.66 -14.06
CA LYS A 153 15.36 -9.39 -15.47
C LYS A 153 14.59 -8.21 -16.03
N LEU A 154 13.28 -8.12 -15.78
CA LEU A 154 12.46 -6.98 -16.20
C LEU A 154 12.89 -5.68 -15.51
N SER A 155 13.19 -5.73 -14.21
CA SER A 155 13.68 -4.60 -13.44
C SER A 155 15.00 -4.07 -14.02
N LEU A 156 15.92 -4.97 -14.38
CA LEU A 156 17.16 -4.65 -15.05
C LEU A 156 16.92 -4.02 -16.43
N CYS A 157 16.00 -4.56 -17.24
CA CYS A 157 15.62 -3.94 -18.52
C CYS A 157 15.14 -2.49 -18.35
N CYS A 158 14.32 -2.24 -17.34
CA CYS A 158 13.85 -0.89 -17.02
C CYS A 158 14.98 0.06 -16.63
N ALA A 159 15.98 -0.44 -15.88
CA ALA A 159 17.15 0.33 -15.49
C ALA A 159 18.11 0.61 -16.65
N LEU A 160 18.24 -0.31 -17.62
CA LEU A 160 19.22 -0.23 -18.71
C LEU A 160 18.67 0.40 -19.98
N VAL A 161 17.37 0.60 -20.11
CA VAL A 161 16.74 1.07 -21.36
C VAL A 161 17.29 2.41 -21.84
N HIS A 162 17.84 3.24 -20.97
CA HIS A 162 18.42 4.55 -21.29
C HIS A 162 19.96 4.56 -21.36
N SER A 163 20.63 3.39 -21.23
CA SER A 163 22.11 3.22 -21.31
C SER A 163 22.87 4.13 -20.36
N PRO A 164 22.83 3.85 -19.05
CA PRO A 164 23.46 4.69 -18.03
C PRO A 164 24.99 4.54 -18.03
N ASP A 165 25.72 5.58 -17.61
CA ASP A 165 27.16 5.51 -17.32
C ASP A 165 27.44 4.90 -15.95
N LEU A 166 26.47 4.98 -15.02
CA LEU A 166 26.53 4.41 -13.67
C LEU A 166 25.28 3.57 -13.39
N LEU A 167 25.46 2.27 -13.20
CA LEU A 167 24.43 1.33 -12.82
C LEU A 167 24.58 0.97 -11.35
N ILE A 168 23.56 1.22 -10.55
CA ILE A 168 23.51 0.95 -9.11
C ILE A 168 22.47 -0.13 -8.86
N LEU A 169 22.89 -1.27 -8.33
CA LEU A 169 22.07 -2.43 -8.05
C LEU A 169 22.08 -2.73 -6.55
N ASP A 170 20.93 -2.69 -5.93
CA ASP A 170 20.77 -2.95 -4.50
C ASP A 170 20.12 -4.33 -4.30
N GLU A 171 20.94 -5.31 -3.97
CA GLU A 171 20.57 -6.73 -3.81
C GLU A 171 19.77 -7.30 -5.00
N PRO A 172 20.30 -7.21 -6.22
CA PRO A 172 19.53 -7.54 -7.43
C PRO A 172 19.18 -9.02 -7.56
N THR A 173 19.92 -9.91 -6.89
CA THR A 173 19.78 -11.36 -7.01
C THR A 173 19.20 -12.03 -5.77
N THR A 174 18.87 -11.25 -4.74
CA THR A 174 18.27 -11.78 -3.51
C THR A 174 16.93 -12.44 -3.82
N GLY A 175 16.80 -13.70 -3.41
CA GLY A 175 15.61 -14.49 -3.68
C GLY A 175 15.48 -15.02 -5.11
N VAL A 176 16.54 -14.99 -5.90
CA VAL A 176 16.61 -15.56 -7.25
C VAL A 176 17.36 -16.89 -7.21
N ASP A 177 16.89 -17.88 -7.96
CA ASP A 177 17.55 -19.17 -8.06
C ASP A 177 18.93 -19.07 -8.73
N PRO A 178 19.85 -20.04 -8.46
CA PRO A 178 21.24 -19.97 -8.94
C PRO A 178 21.36 -19.88 -10.46
N LEU A 179 20.53 -20.59 -11.22
CA LEU A 179 20.57 -20.54 -12.68
C LEU A 179 20.16 -19.14 -13.20
N SER A 180 19.06 -18.60 -12.67
CA SER A 180 18.60 -17.27 -13.02
C SER A 180 19.59 -16.18 -12.58
N ARG A 181 20.30 -16.38 -11.45
CA ARG A 181 21.36 -15.51 -10.95
C ARG A 181 22.54 -15.48 -11.91
N ARG A 182 23.03 -16.65 -12.32
CA ARG A 182 24.10 -16.76 -13.31
C ARG A 182 23.76 -16.08 -14.62
N GLN A 183 22.53 -16.29 -15.13
CA GLN A 183 22.05 -15.62 -16.35
C GLN A 183 21.96 -14.10 -16.18
N PHE A 184 21.59 -13.62 -15.01
CA PHE A 184 21.53 -12.19 -14.68
C PHE A 184 22.91 -11.55 -14.76
N TRP A 185 23.94 -12.18 -14.12
CA TRP A 185 25.29 -11.64 -14.15
C TRP A 185 25.97 -11.75 -15.53
N ALA A 186 25.73 -12.83 -16.28
CA ALA A 186 26.17 -12.92 -17.65
C ALA A 186 25.61 -11.76 -18.49
N LEU A 187 24.31 -11.47 -18.36
CA LEU A 187 23.68 -10.34 -19.04
C LEU A 187 24.29 -8.98 -18.65
N VAL A 188 24.51 -8.73 -17.34
CA VAL A 188 25.14 -7.49 -16.87
C VAL A 188 26.54 -7.34 -17.44
N ASN A 189 27.32 -8.41 -17.48
CA ASN A 189 28.67 -8.40 -18.04
C ASN A 189 28.69 -8.16 -19.56
N ASP A 190 27.80 -8.81 -20.33
CA ASP A 190 27.66 -8.59 -21.77
C ASP A 190 27.29 -7.14 -22.08
N LEU A 191 26.37 -6.57 -21.31
CA LEU A 191 25.96 -5.18 -21.45
C LEU A 191 27.07 -4.19 -21.10
N ARG A 192 27.85 -4.49 -20.07
CA ARG A 192 29.02 -3.68 -19.68
C ARG A 192 30.07 -3.64 -20.79
N GLN A 193 30.29 -4.76 -21.49
CA GLN A 193 31.23 -4.80 -22.61
C GLN A 193 30.76 -3.95 -23.80
N GLN A 194 29.45 -3.79 -23.97
CA GLN A 194 28.85 -3.06 -25.08
C GLN A 194 28.69 -1.55 -24.78
N ILE A 195 28.53 -1.16 -23.49
CA ILE A 195 28.45 0.24 -23.06
C ILE A 195 29.82 0.67 -22.53
N ASP A 196 30.54 1.41 -23.36
CA ASP A 196 31.91 1.83 -23.06
C ASP A 196 31.96 2.63 -21.74
N HIS A 197 32.83 2.20 -20.80
CA HIS A 197 33.05 2.82 -19.48
C HIS A 197 31.88 2.79 -18.47
N MET A 198 30.88 1.91 -18.60
CA MET A 198 29.82 1.77 -17.60
C MET A 198 30.39 1.28 -16.25
N THR A 199 30.19 2.07 -15.21
CA THR A 199 30.52 1.69 -13.82
C THR A 199 29.34 0.96 -13.22
N VAL A 200 29.57 -0.17 -12.55
CA VAL A 200 28.51 -0.95 -11.90
C VAL A 200 28.81 -1.03 -10.40
N ILE A 201 27.87 -0.61 -9.57
CA ILE A 201 27.95 -0.74 -8.10
C ILE A 201 26.85 -1.68 -7.65
N VAL A 202 27.21 -2.72 -6.94
CA VAL A 202 26.30 -3.78 -6.50
C VAL A 202 26.40 -3.98 -5.00
N ALA A 203 25.31 -3.73 -4.26
CA ALA A 203 25.20 -4.29 -2.92
C ALA A 203 24.65 -5.72 -3.03
N THR A 204 25.28 -6.66 -2.38
CA THR A 204 24.86 -8.05 -2.35
C THR A 204 24.98 -8.66 -0.95
N ALA A 205 24.01 -9.52 -0.61
CA ALA A 205 24.07 -10.38 0.56
C ALA A 205 24.88 -11.68 0.29
N TYR A 206 25.14 -11.97 -1.00
CA TYR A 206 25.92 -13.12 -1.43
C TYR A 206 27.39 -12.72 -1.57
N ILE A 207 28.20 -13.04 -0.57
CA ILE A 207 29.60 -12.65 -0.56
C ILE A 207 30.36 -13.30 -1.73
N ASP A 208 30.00 -14.52 -2.12
CA ASP A 208 30.57 -15.24 -3.26
C ASP A 208 30.41 -14.50 -4.59
N GLU A 209 29.27 -13.76 -4.77
CA GLU A 209 29.10 -12.90 -5.94
C GLU A 209 30.12 -11.76 -5.97
N ALA A 210 30.46 -11.22 -4.79
CA ALA A 210 31.37 -10.09 -4.70
C ALA A 210 32.81 -10.45 -5.05
N GLU A 211 33.20 -11.74 -5.03
CA GLU A 211 34.51 -12.21 -5.50
C GLU A 211 34.74 -11.93 -7.00
N GLN A 212 33.66 -11.91 -7.79
CA GLN A 212 33.72 -11.66 -9.24
C GLN A 212 33.95 -10.19 -9.59
N PHE A 213 33.79 -9.26 -8.62
CA PHE A 213 33.91 -7.84 -8.86
C PHE A 213 35.35 -7.33 -8.69
N GLU A 214 35.72 -6.33 -9.48
CA GLU A 214 37.09 -5.80 -9.52
C GLU A 214 37.47 -5.06 -8.23
N HIS A 215 36.47 -4.43 -7.57
CA HIS A 215 36.67 -3.58 -6.40
C HIS A 215 35.72 -3.95 -5.28
N LEU A 216 36.19 -3.94 -4.04
CA LEU A 216 35.42 -4.32 -2.85
C LEU A 216 35.24 -3.11 -1.92
N LEU A 217 34.01 -2.93 -1.51
CA LEU A 217 33.59 -2.12 -0.36
C LEU A 217 33.01 -3.04 0.71
N ALA A 218 33.57 -3.04 1.90
CA ALA A 218 32.98 -3.77 3.03
C ALA A 218 32.53 -2.77 4.10
N MET A 219 31.34 -2.98 4.64
CA MET A 219 30.74 -2.12 5.66
C MET A 219 30.33 -2.90 6.91
N ASP A 220 30.47 -2.25 8.07
CA ASP A 220 29.92 -2.69 9.34
C ASP A 220 29.52 -1.47 10.20
N ASP A 221 28.39 -1.52 10.91
CA ASP A 221 27.88 -0.45 11.79
C ASP A 221 27.96 0.96 11.19
N GLY A 222 27.59 1.11 9.93
CA GLY A 222 27.59 2.40 9.25
C GLY A 222 28.98 2.91 8.82
N LYS A 223 30.02 2.13 9.06
CA LYS A 223 31.43 2.47 8.72
C LYS A 223 31.96 1.66 7.57
N LEU A 224 32.84 2.25 6.81
CA LEU A 224 33.58 1.56 5.75
C LEU A 224 34.79 0.88 6.34
N LEU A 225 34.85 -0.45 6.22
CA LEU A 225 35.99 -1.27 6.69
C LEU A 225 37.10 -1.31 5.64
N VAL A 226 36.75 -1.46 4.36
CA VAL A 226 37.70 -1.61 3.25
C VAL A 226 37.15 -0.93 1.98
N ASN A 227 38.07 -0.35 1.19
CA ASN A 227 37.84 0.20 -0.14
C ASN A 227 39.09 -0.08 -0.98
N ARG A 228 39.15 -1.26 -1.59
CA ARG A 228 40.34 -1.73 -2.34
C ARG A 228 39.94 -2.76 -3.42
N PRO A 229 40.82 -3.05 -4.38
CA PRO A 229 40.63 -4.16 -5.32
C PRO A 229 40.41 -5.48 -4.58
N THR A 230 39.42 -6.26 -5.01
CA THR A 230 38.98 -7.50 -4.32
C THR A 230 40.13 -8.49 -4.12
N ARG A 231 40.93 -8.73 -5.18
CA ARG A 231 42.09 -9.64 -5.12
C ARG A 231 43.15 -9.20 -4.13
N GLN A 232 43.38 -7.89 -4.01
CA GLN A 232 44.34 -7.33 -3.06
C GLN A 232 43.89 -7.57 -1.61
N VAL A 233 42.60 -7.41 -1.30
CA VAL A 233 42.04 -7.68 0.03
C VAL A 233 42.23 -9.13 0.43
N MET A 234 41.94 -10.07 -0.47
CA MET A 234 42.10 -11.51 -0.21
C MET A 234 43.57 -11.87 0.04
N GLN A 235 44.50 -11.31 -0.75
CA GLN A 235 45.93 -11.54 -0.57
C GLN A 235 46.47 -10.96 0.72
N GLU A 236 46.11 -9.73 1.09
CA GLU A 236 46.59 -9.06 2.31
C GLU A 236 46.10 -9.77 3.58
N LEU A 237 44.89 -10.34 3.55
CA LEU A 237 44.32 -11.04 4.68
C LEU A 237 44.63 -12.54 4.69
N ASN A 238 45.36 -13.04 3.67
CA ASN A 238 45.68 -14.44 3.49
C ASN A 238 44.43 -15.33 3.67
N ALA A 239 43.38 -15.03 2.89
CA ALA A 239 42.09 -15.71 2.95
C ALA A 239 41.82 -16.46 1.65
N ASP A 240 41.33 -17.69 1.75
CA ASP A 240 41.00 -18.52 0.59
C ASP A 240 39.65 -18.11 -0.03
N THR A 241 38.72 -17.55 0.78
CA THR A 241 37.40 -17.09 0.37
C THR A 241 37.17 -15.65 0.82
N LEU A 242 36.30 -14.92 0.09
CA LEU A 242 35.92 -13.57 0.48
C LEU A 242 35.12 -13.52 1.79
N GLU A 243 34.38 -14.60 2.13
CA GLU A 243 33.69 -14.72 3.40
C GLU A 243 34.69 -14.78 4.58
N GLU A 244 35.76 -15.54 4.46
CA GLU A 244 36.83 -15.57 5.44
C GLU A 244 37.53 -14.18 5.55
N ALA A 245 37.80 -13.55 4.42
CA ALA A 245 38.39 -12.21 4.40
C ALA A 245 37.49 -11.20 5.11
N TYR A 246 36.19 -11.26 4.86
CA TYR A 246 35.21 -10.36 5.50
C TYR A 246 35.17 -10.57 7.02
N ILE A 247 35.15 -11.81 7.50
CA ILE A 247 35.20 -12.11 8.93
C ILE A 247 36.47 -11.55 9.59
N LYS A 248 37.63 -11.67 8.93
CA LYS A 248 38.89 -11.10 9.41
C LYS A 248 38.91 -9.57 9.46
N LEU A 249 38.08 -8.91 8.66
CA LEU A 249 37.91 -7.42 8.68
C LEU A 249 37.02 -6.92 9.81
N LEU A 250 36.17 -7.79 10.39
CA LEU A 250 35.28 -7.38 11.48
C LEU A 250 36.06 -7.09 12.79
N PRO A 251 35.51 -6.24 13.67
CA PRO A 251 36.06 -6.03 15.01
C PRO A 251 36.24 -7.34 15.78
N ALA A 252 37.27 -7.45 16.61
CA ALA A 252 37.64 -8.68 17.34
C ALA A 252 36.47 -9.25 18.19
N GLU A 253 35.57 -8.37 18.67
CA GLU A 253 34.38 -8.76 19.42
C GLU A 253 33.37 -9.54 18.56
N LYS A 254 33.27 -9.23 17.27
CA LYS A 254 32.38 -9.93 16.32
C LYS A 254 33.04 -11.14 15.66
N GLN A 255 34.36 -11.27 15.75
CA GLN A 255 35.08 -12.46 15.27
C GLN A 255 34.94 -13.67 16.22
N GLN A 256 34.66 -13.41 17.52
CA GLN A 256 34.45 -14.45 18.53
C GLN A 256 33.13 -15.20 18.21
N GLY A 257 33.26 -16.37 17.63
CA GLY A 257 32.13 -17.21 17.22
C GLY A 257 32.29 -17.82 15.83
N SER A 258 33.19 -17.32 15.00
CA SER A 258 33.44 -17.76 13.62
C SER A 258 34.49 -18.92 13.53
N GLY A 259 34.74 -19.66 14.59
CA GLY A 259 35.52 -20.92 14.53
C GLY A 259 34.70 -21.98 13.82
N GLY A 260 35.30 -22.72 12.87
CA GLY A 260 34.62 -23.71 12.04
C GLY A 260 33.56 -24.52 12.78
N LEU A 261 32.41 -24.70 12.19
CA LEU A 261 31.33 -25.54 12.71
C LEU A 261 31.78 -26.99 12.68
N ASP A 262 31.93 -27.59 13.86
CA ASP A 262 32.18 -29.02 13.98
C ASP A 262 30.86 -29.76 13.73
N ILE A 263 30.65 -30.21 12.49
CA ILE A 263 29.43 -30.92 12.09
C ILE A 263 29.59 -32.39 12.51
N THR A 264 28.99 -32.73 13.65
CA THR A 264 28.92 -34.12 14.07
C THR A 264 28.05 -34.91 13.10
N PRO A 265 28.51 -36.01 12.49
CA PRO A 265 27.74 -36.81 11.56
C PRO A 265 26.43 -37.33 12.19
N PHE A 266 25.34 -37.28 11.40
CA PHE A 266 24.08 -37.90 11.80
C PHE A 266 24.16 -39.42 11.67
N ILE A 267 23.78 -40.13 12.72
CA ILE A 267 23.71 -41.60 12.73
C ILE A 267 22.22 -41.95 12.83
N PRO A 268 21.57 -42.46 11.75
CA PRO A 268 20.19 -42.88 11.79
C PRO A 268 20.00 -44.05 12.74
N ASP A 269 18.94 -44.08 13.50
CA ASP A 269 18.49 -45.18 14.32
C ASP A 269 17.61 -46.11 13.48
N PRO A 270 18.04 -47.32 13.13
CA PRO A 270 17.33 -48.22 12.22
C PRO A 270 15.96 -48.66 12.76
N ASP A 271 15.80 -48.67 14.07
CA ASP A 271 14.57 -49.15 14.74
C ASP A 271 13.55 -48.02 15.02
N SER A 272 13.92 -46.76 14.71
CA SER A 272 13.03 -45.61 14.92
C SER A 272 12.16 -45.35 13.69
N PRO A 273 10.83 -45.15 13.82
CA PRO A 273 10.00 -44.78 12.70
C PRO A 273 10.41 -43.39 12.18
N PRO A 274 10.23 -43.14 10.88
CA PRO A 274 10.49 -41.82 10.29
C PRO A 274 9.71 -40.71 11.03
N ALA A 275 10.36 -39.55 11.17
CA ALA A 275 9.72 -38.41 11.80
C ALA A 275 8.67 -37.76 10.89
N MET A 276 8.93 -37.74 9.59
CA MET A 276 8.02 -37.23 8.61
C MET A 276 8.08 -38.04 7.31
N GLU A 277 6.90 -38.31 6.75
CA GLU A 277 6.76 -38.95 5.44
C GLU A 277 5.79 -38.17 4.58
N ALA A 278 6.11 -38.01 3.31
CA ALA A 278 5.26 -37.41 2.29
C ALA A 278 5.14 -38.37 1.12
N HIS A 279 3.93 -38.69 0.72
CA HIS A 279 3.61 -39.60 -0.37
C HIS A 279 2.73 -38.92 -1.42
N GLY A 280 3.33 -38.57 -2.57
CA GLY A 280 2.63 -37.99 -3.69
C GLY A 280 1.92 -36.67 -3.38
N LEU A 281 2.45 -35.86 -2.47
CA LEU A 281 1.81 -34.60 -2.08
C LEU A 281 1.62 -33.68 -3.28
N THR A 282 0.37 -33.29 -3.52
CA THR A 282 0.00 -32.38 -4.60
C THR A 282 -0.88 -31.26 -4.07
N LYS A 283 -0.58 -30.03 -4.49
CA LYS A 283 -1.42 -28.86 -4.18
C LYS A 283 -1.74 -28.06 -5.43
N ARG A 284 -3.04 -27.93 -5.70
CA ARG A 284 -3.57 -27.12 -6.81
C ARG A 284 -4.36 -25.92 -6.28
N PHE A 285 -4.15 -24.77 -6.90
CA PHE A 285 -4.91 -23.54 -6.68
C PHE A 285 -5.61 -23.16 -7.99
N GLY A 286 -6.82 -23.63 -8.19
CA GLY A 286 -7.50 -23.56 -9.49
C GLY A 286 -6.69 -24.33 -10.54
N ASP A 287 -6.34 -23.66 -11.64
CA ASP A 287 -5.55 -24.25 -12.74
C ASP A 287 -4.04 -24.30 -12.46
N PHE A 288 -3.57 -23.72 -11.36
CA PHE A 288 -2.15 -23.67 -11.00
C PHE A 288 -1.78 -24.79 -10.04
N THR A 289 -0.83 -25.64 -10.42
CA THR A 289 -0.25 -26.68 -9.55
C THR A 289 1.01 -26.12 -8.88
N ALA A 290 0.93 -25.89 -7.58
CA ALA A 290 2.03 -25.34 -6.79
C ALA A 290 3.01 -26.43 -6.32
N VAL A 291 2.50 -27.64 -6.06
CA VAL A 291 3.26 -28.83 -5.65
C VAL A 291 2.69 -30.01 -6.41
N ASP A 292 3.56 -30.83 -7.02
CA ASP A 292 3.18 -31.90 -7.94
C ASP A 292 3.90 -33.20 -7.54
N HIS A 293 3.15 -34.14 -6.94
CA HIS A 293 3.58 -35.50 -6.57
C HIS A 293 4.88 -35.56 -5.76
N VAL A 294 5.06 -34.66 -4.78
CA VAL A 294 6.25 -34.61 -3.94
C VAL A 294 6.24 -35.75 -2.92
N SER A 295 7.33 -36.55 -2.91
CA SER A 295 7.52 -37.67 -1.98
C SER A 295 8.91 -37.62 -1.36
N PHE A 296 9.01 -37.79 -0.04
CA PHE A 296 10.27 -37.88 0.71
C PHE A 296 10.03 -38.46 2.12
N THR A 297 11.09 -38.91 2.74
CA THR A 297 11.09 -39.44 4.12
C THR A 297 12.20 -38.80 4.91
N ILE A 298 11.92 -38.32 6.13
CA ILE A 298 12.86 -37.68 7.05
C ILE A 298 13.01 -38.55 8.30
N GLN A 299 14.26 -38.87 8.70
CA GLN A 299 14.53 -39.67 9.87
C GLN A 299 14.46 -38.83 11.16
N LYS A 300 14.23 -39.49 12.31
CA LYS A 300 14.14 -38.79 13.60
C LYS A 300 15.50 -38.21 14.00
N GLY A 301 15.55 -36.91 14.28
CA GLY A 301 16.76 -36.15 14.61
C GLY A 301 17.62 -35.75 13.43
N GLU A 302 17.17 -35.98 12.19
CA GLU A 302 17.82 -35.55 10.95
C GLU A 302 17.62 -34.04 10.70
N ILE A 303 18.65 -33.38 10.15
CA ILE A 303 18.52 -32.04 9.55
C ILE A 303 18.34 -32.22 8.05
N PHE A 304 17.10 -32.05 7.58
CA PHE A 304 16.76 -32.22 6.19
C PHE A 304 16.60 -30.86 5.50
N GLY A 305 17.41 -30.63 4.48
CA GLY A 305 17.40 -29.39 3.69
C GLY A 305 16.47 -29.46 2.50
N PHE A 306 15.70 -28.39 2.26
CA PHE A 306 14.84 -28.23 1.11
C PHE A 306 15.35 -27.10 0.24
N LEU A 307 16.07 -27.43 -0.82
CA LEU A 307 16.68 -26.47 -1.73
C LEU A 307 15.84 -26.29 -2.97
N GLY A 308 15.61 -25.07 -3.39
CA GLY A 308 14.87 -24.79 -4.63
C GLY A 308 14.70 -23.32 -4.90
N SER A 309 14.37 -22.99 -6.15
CA SER A 309 14.07 -21.62 -6.57
C SER A 309 12.85 -21.04 -5.84
N ASN A 310 12.79 -19.71 -5.76
CA ASN A 310 11.62 -19.06 -5.18
C ASN A 310 10.37 -19.33 -6.02
N GLY A 311 9.26 -19.67 -5.35
CA GLY A 311 8.02 -20.03 -6.00
C GLY A 311 7.95 -21.47 -6.53
N CYS A 312 8.97 -22.32 -6.25
CA CYS A 312 8.95 -23.74 -6.63
C CYS A 312 8.05 -24.62 -5.76
N GLY A 313 7.39 -24.07 -4.74
CA GLY A 313 6.46 -24.80 -3.90
C GLY A 313 6.98 -25.14 -2.49
N LYS A 314 8.19 -24.73 -2.08
CA LYS A 314 8.78 -25.02 -0.75
C LYS A 314 7.85 -24.66 0.41
N SER A 315 7.51 -23.39 0.54
CA SER A 315 6.61 -22.91 1.61
C SER A 315 5.21 -23.53 1.54
N THR A 316 4.72 -23.91 0.36
CA THR A 316 3.46 -24.62 0.21
C THR A 316 3.56 -26.04 0.75
N THR A 317 4.65 -26.76 0.43
CA THR A 317 4.95 -28.09 0.97
C THR A 317 5.08 -28.05 2.48
N MET A 318 5.82 -27.06 3.02
CA MET A 318 5.96 -26.88 4.47
C MET A 318 4.63 -26.64 5.17
N LYS A 319 3.74 -25.82 4.59
CA LYS A 319 2.39 -25.58 5.14
C LYS A 319 1.51 -26.82 5.11
N MET A 320 1.68 -27.71 4.13
CA MET A 320 0.98 -28.99 4.12
C MET A 320 1.52 -29.92 5.23
N LEU A 321 2.84 -29.96 5.42
CA LEU A 321 3.47 -30.75 6.46
C LEU A 321 3.24 -30.24 7.89
N THR A 322 2.86 -28.97 8.06
CA THR A 322 2.46 -28.41 9.37
C THR A 322 0.97 -28.51 9.63
N GLY A 323 0.18 -29.06 8.69
CA GLY A 323 -1.28 -29.04 8.78
C GLY A 323 -1.90 -27.64 8.67
N LEU A 324 -1.17 -26.62 8.20
CA LEU A 324 -1.71 -25.30 7.94
C LEU A 324 -2.42 -25.18 6.58
N LEU A 325 -2.23 -26.17 5.73
CA LEU A 325 -2.81 -26.22 4.38
C LEU A 325 -3.08 -27.67 4.00
N ASP A 326 -4.30 -27.97 3.61
CA ASP A 326 -4.67 -29.31 3.15
C ASP A 326 -4.05 -29.62 1.78
N ALA A 327 -3.54 -30.85 1.60
CA ALA A 327 -3.14 -31.37 0.31
C ALA A 327 -4.38 -31.55 -0.60
N THR A 328 -4.21 -31.38 -1.90
CA THR A 328 -5.27 -31.71 -2.88
C THR A 328 -5.27 -33.22 -3.17
N GLU A 329 -4.09 -33.81 -3.25
CA GLU A 329 -3.85 -35.26 -3.45
C GLU A 329 -2.62 -35.69 -2.65
N GLY A 330 -2.51 -36.98 -2.34
CA GLY A 330 -1.41 -37.54 -1.56
C GLY A 330 -1.63 -37.42 -0.05
N THR A 331 -0.70 -38.00 0.71
CA THR A 331 -0.74 -38.06 2.17
C THR A 331 0.58 -37.59 2.78
N ALA A 332 0.48 -37.03 3.97
CA ALA A 332 1.64 -36.72 4.80
C ALA A 332 1.43 -37.29 6.20
N GLU A 333 2.49 -37.86 6.76
CA GLU A 333 2.50 -38.44 8.09
C GLU A 333 3.56 -37.77 8.96
N LEU A 334 3.20 -37.55 10.22
CA LEU A 334 4.08 -37.03 11.26
C LEU A 334 4.21 -38.10 12.36
N LEU A 335 5.43 -38.65 12.55
CA LEU A 335 5.70 -39.69 13.53
C LEU A 335 4.72 -40.88 13.42
N GLY A 336 4.43 -41.32 12.19
CA GLY A 336 3.53 -42.42 11.86
C GLY A 336 2.05 -42.13 12.03
N GLN A 337 1.67 -40.88 12.15
CA GLN A 337 0.26 -40.45 12.21
C GLN A 337 -0.07 -39.48 11.05
N PRO A 338 -1.20 -39.64 10.37
CA PRO A 338 -1.61 -38.70 9.34
C PRO A 338 -1.72 -37.27 9.89
N ILE A 339 -1.23 -36.32 9.11
CA ILE A 339 -1.31 -34.89 9.47
C ILE A 339 -2.73 -34.42 9.26
N ASP A 340 -3.41 -34.02 10.35
CA ASP A 340 -4.71 -33.41 10.34
C ASP A 340 -4.59 -31.92 10.73
N ALA A 341 -5.01 -31.03 9.83
CA ALA A 341 -5.02 -29.59 10.06
C ALA A 341 -5.90 -29.16 11.25
N SER A 342 -6.89 -29.96 11.63
CA SER A 342 -7.81 -29.69 12.75
C SER A 342 -7.30 -30.20 14.09
N ASP A 343 -6.33 -31.12 14.11
CA ASP A 343 -5.83 -31.71 15.35
C ASP A 343 -4.80 -30.81 16.05
N MET A 344 -5.15 -30.34 17.24
CA MET A 344 -4.30 -29.52 18.08
C MET A 344 -3.09 -30.30 18.62
N ASN A 345 -3.20 -31.60 18.84
CA ASN A 345 -2.09 -32.42 19.33
C ASN A 345 -0.97 -32.50 18.30
N THR A 346 -1.32 -32.65 17.02
CA THR A 346 -0.35 -32.63 15.93
C THR A 346 0.41 -31.29 15.90
N ARG A 347 -0.30 -30.19 16.08
CA ARG A 347 0.31 -28.84 16.12
C ARG A 347 1.27 -28.63 17.29
N MET A 348 0.95 -29.22 18.46
CA MET A 348 1.81 -29.13 19.65
C MET A 348 3.13 -29.91 19.52
N ARG A 349 3.22 -30.80 18.53
CA ARG A 349 4.47 -31.58 18.26
C ARG A 349 5.37 -30.91 17.22
N VAL A 350 4.89 -29.83 16.56
CA VAL A 350 5.61 -29.14 15.50
C VAL A 350 5.92 -27.70 15.90
N GLY A 351 7.19 -27.33 15.84
CA GLY A 351 7.61 -25.94 15.89
C GLY A 351 7.71 -25.37 14.46
N TYR A 352 7.18 -24.18 14.21
CA TYR A 352 7.25 -23.53 12.90
C TYR A 352 7.84 -22.13 12.99
N MET A 353 8.82 -21.86 12.16
CA MET A 353 9.41 -20.55 11.98
C MET A 353 9.21 -20.10 10.54
N SER A 354 8.46 -18.99 10.35
CA SER A 354 8.19 -18.38 9.05
C SER A 354 9.37 -17.52 8.57
N GLN A 355 9.47 -17.32 7.26
CA GLN A 355 10.48 -16.46 6.62
C GLN A 355 10.41 -15.01 7.12
N ALA A 356 9.21 -14.45 7.25
CA ALA A 356 9.02 -13.12 7.81
C ALA A 356 9.01 -13.16 9.34
N PHE A 357 9.52 -12.10 9.97
CA PHE A 357 9.40 -11.96 11.42
C PHE A 357 7.92 -11.94 11.83
N SER A 358 7.52 -12.93 12.63
CA SER A 358 6.12 -13.22 12.96
C SER A 358 5.74 -12.90 14.41
N LEU A 359 6.67 -12.40 15.20
CA LEU A 359 6.45 -12.03 16.60
C LEU A 359 6.03 -10.54 16.72
N TYR A 360 5.52 -10.16 17.88
CA TYR A 360 5.02 -8.82 18.14
C TYR A 360 6.18 -7.86 18.42
N GLU A 361 6.37 -6.87 17.56
CA GLU A 361 7.44 -5.87 17.67
C GLU A 361 7.25 -4.91 18.84
N GLU A 362 6.02 -4.74 19.30
CA GLU A 362 5.67 -3.88 20.45
C GLU A 362 5.98 -4.51 21.81
N LEU A 363 6.07 -5.84 21.86
CA LEU A 363 6.39 -6.61 23.07
C LEU A 363 7.90 -6.80 23.22
N THR A 364 8.40 -6.90 24.45
CA THR A 364 9.81 -7.25 24.68
C THR A 364 10.09 -8.72 24.30
N VAL A 365 11.38 -9.10 24.20
CA VAL A 365 11.80 -10.48 23.96
C VAL A 365 11.13 -11.43 24.95
N ARG A 366 11.20 -11.12 26.23
CA ARG A 366 10.57 -11.91 27.33
C ARG A 366 9.04 -11.99 27.14
N GLN A 367 8.39 -10.85 26.90
CA GLN A 367 6.94 -10.80 26.74
C GLN A 367 6.45 -11.60 25.53
N ASN A 368 7.22 -11.64 24.44
CA ASN A 368 6.91 -12.49 23.29
C ASN A 368 6.96 -13.98 23.66
N LEU A 369 7.99 -14.40 24.39
CA LEU A 369 8.11 -15.80 24.86
C LEU A 369 7.02 -16.14 25.88
N ASP A 370 6.70 -15.23 26.82
CA ASP A 370 5.60 -15.41 27.79
C ASP A 370 4.26 -15.57 27.08
N LEU A 371 4.00 -14.76 26.05
CA LEU A 371 2.80 -14.88 25.23
C LEU A 371 2.70 -16.25 24.55
N HIS A 372 3.82 -16.73 23.96
CA HIS A 372 3.86 -18.06 23.34
C HIS A 372 3.66 -19.18 24.37
N ALA A 373 4.24 -19.07 25.58
CA ALA A 373 3.99 -20.01 26.67
C ALA A 373 2.52 -20.09 27.04
N GLN A 374 1.81 -18.95 27.05
CA GLN A 374 0.36 -18.90 27.29
C GLN A 374 -0.44 -19.51 26.12
N LEU A 375 -0.07 -19.21 24.86
CA LEU A 375 -0.72 -19.76 23.68
C LEU A 375 -0.60 -21.29 23.60
N TYR A 376 0.56 -21.83 24.02
CA TYR A 376 0.80 -23.27 24.13
C TYR A 376 0.26 -23.88 25.45
N GLN A 377 -0.46 -23.10 26.27
CA GLN A 377 -1.09 -23.54 27.51
C GLN A 377 -0.14 -24.21 28.52
N MET A 378 1.12 -23.76 28.60
CA MET A 378 2.17 -24.37 29.41
C MET A 378 1.99 -24.20 30.93
N GLY A 379 1.02 -23.40 31.37
CA GLY A 379 0.68 -23.19 32.78
C GLY A 379 1.87 -22.77 33.64
N ALA A 380 2.07 -23.45 34.76
CA ALA A 380 3.15 -23.15 35.72
C ALA A 380 4.57 -23.45 35.15
N GLN A 381 4.68 -24.32 34.15
CA GLN A 381 5.95 -24.64 33.51
C GLN A 381 6.42 -23.54 32.51
N GLY A 382 5.52 -22.66 32.09
CA GLY A 382 5.80 -21.61 31.12
C GLY A 382 6.93 -20.69 31.54
N GLN A 383 6.94 -20.21 32.78
CA GLN A 383 7.99 -19.31 33.26
C GLN A 383 9.38 -19.98 33.30
N THR A 384 9.44 -21.24 33.65
CA THR A 384 10.68 -22.02 33.67
C THR A 384 11.17 -22.27 32.22
N ALA A 385 10.24 -22.56 31.30
CA ALA A 385 10.57 -22.74 29.89
C ALA A 385 11.08 -21.45 29.25
N VAL A 386 10.47 -20.30 29.56
CA VAL A 386 10.92 -18.99 29.09
C VAL A 386 12.32 -18.66 29.61
N ALA A 387 12.58 -18.87 30.90
CA ALA A 387 13.91 -18.65 31.47
C ALA A 387 14.96 -19.54 30.82
N HIS A 388 14.64 -20.82 30.58
CA HIS A 388 15.50 -21.77 29.88
C HIS A 388 15.77 -21.35 28.44
N ALA A 389 14.72 -20.96 27.69
CA ALA A 389 14.85 -20.50 26.30
C ALA A 389 15.71 -19.24 26.18
N LEU A 390 15.54 -18.26 27.08
CA LEU A 390 16.38 -17.05 27.13
C LEU A 390 17.87 -17.40 27.28
N THR A 391 18.18 -18.41 28.08
CA THR A 391 19.57 -18.85 28.28
C THR A 391 20.08 -19.72 27.13
N GLN A 392 19.27 -20.67 26.64
CA GLN A 392 19.65 -21.60 25.58
C GLN A 392 19.93 -20.92 24.24
N PHE A 393 19.23 -19.85 23.93
CA PHE A 393 19.34 -19.10 22.67
C PHE A 393 20.11 -17.77 22.81
N ASP A 394 20.84 -17.56 23.90
CA ASP A 394 21.65 -16.36 24.18
C ASP A 394 20.83 -15.05 24.07
N LEU A 395 19.65 -15.02 24.67
CA LEU A 395 18.73 -13.88 24.65
C LEU A 395 18.59 -13.19 26.01
N ALA A 396 19.31 -13.66 27.04
CA ALA A 396 19.17 -13.17 28.40
C ALA A 396 19.49 -11.66 28.53
N ASP A 397 20.55 -11.21 27.87
CA ASP A 397 21.00 -9.80 27.92
C ASP A 397 20.05 -8.81 27.24
N VAL A 398 19.21 -9.31 26.33
CA VAL A 398 18.24 -8.52 25.54
C VAL A 398 16.79 -8.81 25.91
N ALA A 399 16.56 -9.54 27.02
CA ALA A 399 15.25 -10.03 27.41
C ALA A 399 14.18 -8.91 27.54
N ASP A 400 14.57 -7.72 27.99
CA ASP A 400 13.69 -6.57 28.18
C ASP A 400 13.71 -5.57 27.00
N SER A 401 14.46 -5.88 25.94
CA SER A 401 14.51 -5.08 24.72
C SER A 401 13.38 -5.47 23.78
N LYS A 402 12.92 -4.50 22.94
CA LYS A 402 11.94 -4.75 21.89
C LYS A 402 12.62 -5.29 20.64
N PRO A 403 12.00 -6.24 19.92
CA PRO A 403 12.55 -6.79 18.68
C PRO A 403 12.90 -5.73 17.62
N GLU A 404 12.12 -4.66 17.52
CA GLU A 404 12.35 -3.54 16.61
C GLU A 404 13.76 -2.93 16.74
N SER A 405 14.31 -2.90 17.96
CA SER A 405 15.64 -2.35 18.26
C SER A 405 16.79 -3.34 18.11
N LEU A 406 16.50 -4.61 17.83
CA LEU A 406 17.51 -5.67 17.80
C LEU A 406 18.00 -5.97 16.38
N PRO A 407 19.29 -6.34 16.21
CA PRO A 407 19.82 -6.89 14.97
C PRO A 407 19.04 -8.10 14.48
N LEU A 408 19.04 -8.33 13.16
CA LEU A 408 18.26 -9.40 12.54
C LEU A 408 18.63 -10.78 13.08
N GLY A 409 19.91 -11.08 13.27
CA GLY A 409 20.36 -12.37 13.83
C GLY A 409 19.80 -12.66 15.23
N ILE A 410 19.62 -11.63 16.07
CA ILE A 410 18.99 -11.79 17.39
C ILE A 410 17.48 -12.01 17.25
N ARG A 411 16.83 -11.30 16.32
CA ARG A 411 15.40 -11.52 16.02
C ARG A 411 15.15 -12.96 15.53
N GLN A 412 16.03 -13.50 14.68
CA GLN A 412 15.93 -14.88 14.20
C GLN A 412 16.09 -15.89 15.33
N ARG A 413 17.03 -15.66 16.27
CA ARG A 413 17.17 -16.49 17.47
C ARG A 413 15.93 -16.42 18.37
N LEU A 414 15.31 -15.25 18.49
CA LEU A 414 14.05 -15.10 19.21
C LEU A 414 12.91 -15.90 18.57
N GLN A 415 12.79 -15.88 17.24
CA GLN A 415 11.79 -16.68 16.54
C GLN A 415 12.04 -18.19 16.72
N LEU A 416 13.32 -18.61 16.65
CA LEU A 416 13.70 -19.99 16.92
C LEU A 416 13.36 -20.39 18.36
N ALA A 417 13.67 -19.55 19.34
CA ALA A 417 13.33 -19.77 20.74
C ALA A 417 11.80 -19.91 20.96
N ALA A 418 11.02 -19.07 20.32
CA ALA A 418 9.55 -19.16 20.37
C ALA A 418 9.01 -20.45 19.72
N ALA A 419 9.60 -20.86 18.58
CA ALA A 419 9.25 -22.09 17.89
C ALA A 419 9.64 -23.36 18.66
N CYS A 420 10.66 -23.28 19.52
CA CYS A 420 11.15 -24.40 20.35
C CYS A 420 10.60 -24.41 21.77
N LEU A 421 9.85 -23.37 22.19
CA LEU A 421 9.46 -23.16 23.59
C LEU A 421 8.66 -24.32 24.19
N HIS A 422 7.79 -24.94 23.40
CA HIS A 422 6.94 -26.08 23.77
C HIS A 422 7.61 -27.44 23.55
N GLN A 423 8.92 -27.47 23.25
CA GLN A 423 9.74 -28.69 23.02
C GLN A 423 9.14 -29.58 21.92
N PRO A 424 9.05 -29.08 20.68
CA PRO A 424 8.50 -29.85 19.58
C PRO A 424 9.39 -31.03 19.19
N GLU A 425 8.83 -32.10 18.64
CA GLU A 425 9.58 -33.24 18.10
C GLU A 425 10.11 -32.94 16.69
N VAL A 426 9.41 -32.06 15.96
CA VAL A 426 9.79 -31.63 14.62
C VAL A 426 9.80 -30.11 14.54
N LEU A 427 10.83 -29.54 13.96
CA LEU A 427 11.01 -28.10 13.76
C LEU A 427 11.07 -27.79 12.27
N ILE A 428 10.19 -26.96 11.79
CA ILE A 428 10.12 -26.55 10.38
C ILE A 428 10.51 -25.07 10.27
N LEU A 429 11.57 -24.81 9.50
CA LEU A 429 12.19 -23.50 9.35
C LEU A 429 12.13 -23.05 7.90
N ASP A 430 11.43 -21.94 7.62
CA ASP A 430 11.31 -21.37 6.27
C ASP A 430 12.29 -20.20 6.08
N GLU A 431 13.41 -20.46 5.39
CA GLU A 431 14.50 -19.52 5.12
C GLU A 431 14.99 -18.76 6.37
N PRO A 432 15.39 -19.46 7.45
CA PRO A 432 15.56 -18.86 8.78
C PRO A 432 16.73 -17.87 8.88
N THR A 433 17.69 -17.91 7.98
CA THR A 433 18.92 -17.11 8.01
C THR A 433 19.00 -16.10 6.87
N SER A 434 17.89 -15.88 6.15
CA SER A 434 17.85 -14.90 5.07
C SER A 434 18.17 -13.49 5.59
N GLY A 435 19.17 -12.81 4.99
CA GLY A 435 19.61 -11.47 5.39
C GLY A 435 20.48 -11.41 6.65
N VAL A 436 20.82 -12.54 7.25
CA VAL A 436 21.68 -12.62 8.45
C VAL A 436 23.16 -12.63 8.05
N ASP A 437 23.98 -11.91 8.80
CA ASP A 437 25.43 -11.90 8.58
C ASP A 437 26.08 -13.29 8.83
N PRO A 438 27.26 -13.57 8.24
CA PRO A 438 27.89 -14.88 8.33
C PRO A 438 28.14 -15.36 9.78
N ALA A 439 28.58 -14.47 10.67
CA ALA A 439 28.86 -14.84 12.05
C ALA A 439 27.60 -15.20 12.84
N ALA A 440 26.53 -14.40 12.69
CA ALA A 440 25.24 -14.70 13.31
C ALA A 440 24.57 -15.93 12.67
N ARG A 441 24.80 -16.19 11.37
CA ARG A 441 24.37 -17.41 10.67
C ARG A 441 25.04 -18.66 11.25
N ASP A 442 26.34 -18.63 11.45
CA ASP A 442 27.08 -19.76 12.07
C ASP A 442 26.60 -20.02 13.50
N MET A 443 26.34 -18.98 14.28
CA MET A 443 25.78 -19.14 15.62
C MET A 443 24.38 -19.77 15.58
N PHE A 444 23.52 -19.35 14.63
CA PHE A 444 22.19 -19.95 14.44
C PHE A 444 22.30 -21.45 14.10
N TRP A 445 23.20 -21.83 13.18
CA TRP A 445 23.43 -23.22 12.82
C TRP A 445 23.99 -24.06 13.98
N ARG A 446 24.78 -23.47 14.88
CA ARG A 446 25.20 -24.16 16.12
C ARG A 446 24.01 -24.54 16.99
N HIS A 447 23.02 -23.65 17.13
CA HIS A 447 21.80 -23.98 17.85
C HIS A 447 21.03 -25.11 17.15
N LEU A 448 20.91 -25.11 15.84
CA LEU A 448 20.24 -26.18 15.10
C LEU A 448 20.93 -27.52 15.27
N LEU A 449 22.27 -27.58 15.15
CA LEU A 449 23.05 -28.79 15.37
C LEU A 449 22.88 -29.32 16.80
N LYS A 450 22.87 -28.44 17.80
CA LYS A 450 22.62 -28.83 19.19
C LYS A 450 21.20 -29.40 19.37
N LEU A 451 20.17 -28.75 18.86
CA LEU A 451 18.80 -29.24 18.91
C LEU A 451 18.64 -30.62 18.24
N SER A 452 19.29 -30.83 17.08
CA SER A 452 19.21 -32.08 16.35
C SER A 452 20.03 -33.21 17.05
N ARG A 453 21.26 -32.93 17.49
CA ARG A 453 22.17 -33.97 18.00
C ARG A 453 21.98 -34.28 19.48
N GLN A 454 21.66 -33.27 20.31
CA GLN A 454 21.50 -33.43 21.76
C GLN A 454 20.04 -33.67 22.13
N ASP A 455 19.12 -32.82 21.58
CA ASP A 455 17.71 -32.90 21.93
C ASP A 455 16.89 -33.82 20.99
N ARG A 456 17.54 -34.40 19.96
CA ARG A 456 16.96 -35.29 18.94
C ARG A 456 15.73 -34.70 18.23
N ILE A 457 15.68 -33.38 18.08
CA ILE A 457 14.64 -32.71 17.33
C ILE A 457 14.91 -32.87 15.83
N THR A 458 13.92 -33.32 15.07
CA THR A 458 14.02 -33.42 13.62
C THR A 458 13.83 -32.04 13.01
N ILE A 459 14.76 -31.63 12.15
CA ILE A 459 14.74 -30.26 11.60
C ILE A 459 14.54 -30.32 10.09
N PHE A 460 13.49 -29.67 9.63
CA PHE A 460 13.23 -29.44 8.21
C PHE A 460 13.49 -27.98 7.90
N VAL A 461 14.52 -27.68 7.11
CA VAL A 461 14.93 -26.31 6.79
C VAL A 461 14.84 -26.04 5.30
N SER A 462 14.11 -24.97 4.90
CA SER A 462 14.23 -24.45 3.55
C SER A 462 15.33 -23.41 3.48
N THR A 463 16.11 -23.44 2.44
CA THR A 463 17.12 -22.43 2.17
C THR A 463 17.39 -22.30 0.67
N HIS A 464 17.97 -21.17 0.29
CA HIS A 464 18.50 -20.92 -1.04
C HIS A 464 20.03 -20.67 -1.00
N PHE A 465 20.63 -20.71 0.18
CA PHE A 465 22.08 -20.57 0.39
C PHE A 465 22.79 -21.92 0.27
N MET A 466 23.75 -22.02 -0.66
CA MET A 466 24.45 -23.27 -0.93
C MET A 466 25.33 -23.72 0.23
N ASN A 467 26.02 -22.83 0.91
CA ASN A 467 26.81 -23.09 2.10
C ASN A 467 26.00 -23.62 3.30
N GLU A 468 24.70 -23.34 3.37
CA GLU A 468 23.81 -23.92 4.38
C GLU A 468 23.39 -25.35 4.03
N VAL A 469 23.14 -25.57 2.73
CA VAL A 469 22.79 -26.92 2.23
C VAL A 469 23.86 -27.94 2.55
N GLU A 470 25.14 -27.58 2.48
CA GLU A 470 26.27 -28.44 2.84
C GLU A 470 26.31 -28.82 4.33
N ARG A 471 25.55 -28.06 5.17
CA ARG A 471 25.44 -28.36 6.62
C ARG A 471 24.30 -29.32 6.96
N CYS A 472 23.42 -29.60 5.99
CA CYS A 472 22.31 -30.54 6.15
C CYS A 472 22.80 -32.00 6.01
N ASP A 473 22.13 -32.94 6.69
CA ASP A 473 22.43 -34.37 6.58
C ASP A 473 22.00 -34.92 5.24
N ARG A 474 20.77 -34.61 4.83
CA ARG A 474 20.25 -34.89 3.49
C ARG A 474 19.48 -33.66 2.97
N ILE A 475 19.38 -33.61 1.67
CA ILE A 475 18.68 -32.50 0.97
C ILE A 475 17.76 -33.03 -0.12
N SER A 476 16.71 -32.25 -0.37
CA SER A 476 15.83 -32.42 -1.52
C SER A 476 15.96 -31.20 -2.43
N LEU A 477 16.22 -31.44 -3.70
CA LEU A 477 16.27 -30.42 -4.75
C LEU A 477 14.89 -30.29 -5.36
N MET A 478 14.30 -29.10 -5.27
CA MET A 478 12.94 -28.83 -5.77
C MET A 478 12.93 -27.80 -6.88
N HIS A 479 12.19 -28.09 -7.96
CA HIS A 479 11.94 -27.15 -9.06
C HIS A 479 10.49 -27.28 -9.56
N ARG A 480 9.82 -26.16 -9.85
CA ARG A 480 8.45 -26.11 -10.42
C ARG A 480 7.43 -27.06 -9.77
N GLY A 481 7.51 -27.20 -8.45
CA GLY A 481 6.58 -28.05 -7.71
C GLY A 481 7.00 -29.51 -7.60
N ARG A 482 8.11 -29.95 -8.23
CA ARG A 482 8.60 -31.33 -8.24
C ARG A 482 9.92 -31.46 -7.53
N VAL A 483 10.17 -32.64 -6.97
CA VAL A 483 11.47 -33.03 -6.42
C VAL A 483 12.31 -33.61 -7.56
N LEU A 484 13.48 -33.02 -7.81
CA LEU A 484 14.43 -33.46 -8.84
C LEU A 484 15.34 -34.57 -8.33
N ALA A 485 15.85 -34.42 -7.10
CA ALA A 485 16.74 -35.39 -6.48
C ALA A 485 16.68 -35.28 -4.95
N VAL A 486 16.99 -36.40 -4.24
CA VAL A 486 17.12 -36.46 -2.79
C VAL A 486 18.36 -37.26 -2.47
N GLY A 487 19.24 -36.78 -1.57
CA GLY A 487 20.45 -37.44 -1.16
C GLY A 487 21.28 -36.62 -0.19
N THR A 488 22.41 -37.10 0.24
CA THR A 488 23.40 -36.29 0.95
C THR A 488 24.02 -35.28 -0.01
N PRO A 489 24.48 -34.11 0.45
CA PRO A 489 25.14 -33.12 -0.43
C PRO A 489 26.31 -33.73 -1.21
N ALA A 490 27.13 -34.55 -0.57
CA ALA A 490 28.25 -35.22 -1.21
C ALA A 490 27.83 -36.22 -2.30
N GLU A 491 26.77 -36.99 -2.08
CA GLU A 491 26.22 -37.92 -3.10
C GLU A 491 25.70 -37.17 -4.32
N LEU A 492 24.96 -36.06 -4.13
CA LEU A 492 24.38 -35.27 -5.23
C LEU A 492 25.47 -34.60 -6.07
N VAL A 493 26.54 -34.09 -5.42
CA VAL A 493 27.70 -33.53 -6.11
C VAL A 493 28.43 -34.62 -6.89
N ALA A 494 28.62 -35.80 -6.32
CA ALA A 494 29.26 -36.92 -6.99
C ALA A 494 28.44 -37.43 -8.20
N GLN A 495 27.12 -37.57 -8.05
CA GLN A 495 26.21 -38.03 -9.12
C GLN A 495 26.17 -37.04 -10.31
N SER A 496 26.21 -35.74 -10.03
CA SER A 496 26.21 -34.71 -11.05
C SER A 496 27.63 -34.47 -11.65
N GLN A 497 28.67 -35.05 -11.11
CA GLN A 497 30.09 -34.80 -11.46
C GLN A 497 30.46 -33.31 -11.40
N ALA A 498 29.80 -32.55 -10.52
CA ALA A 498 30.00 -31.13 -10.36
C ALA A 498 31.13 -30.84 -9.34
N PRO A 499 31.79 -29.68 -9.43
CA PRO A 499 32.84 -29.27 -8.48
C PRO A 499 32.29 -28.86 -7.11
N ASN A 500 31.03 -28.39 -7.04
CA ASN A 500 30.38 -27.95 -5.81
C ASN A 500 28.84 -28.13 -5.90
N MET A 501 28.16 -27.88 -4.80
CA MET A 501 26.71 -28.06 -4.73
C MET A 501 25.89 -27.09 -5.62
N GLU A 502 26.41 -25.89 -5.87
CA GLU A 502 25.75 -24.92 -6.76
C GLU A 502 25.73 -25.40 -8.22
N GLU A 503 26.90 -25.89 -8.70
CA GLU A 503 26.98 -26.46 -10.06
C GLU A 503 26.18 -27.78 -10.17
N ALA A 504 26.13 -28.57 -9.10
CA ALA A 504 25.29 -29.77 -9.04
C ALA A 504 23.81 -29.39 -9.19
N PHE A 505 23.33 -28.42 -8.48
CA PHE A 505 21.94 -27.95 -8.58
C PHE A 505 21.64 -27.38 -9.96
N ILE A 506 22.53 -26.58 -10.56
CA ILE A 506 22.41 -26.07 -11.92
C ILE A 506 22.32 -27.24 -12.93
N HIS A 507 23.13 -28.29 -12.74
CA HIS A 507 23.09 -29.48 -13.58
C HIS A 507 21.71 -30.16 -13.57
N TYR A 508 21.13 -30.39 -12.39
CA TYR A 508 19.75 -30.93 -12.26
C TYR A 508 18.67 -30.03 -12.88
N LEU A 509 18.81 -28.70 -12.73
CA LEU A 509 17.89 -27.74 -13.35
C LEU A 509 17.97 -27.77 -14.88
N VAL A 510 19.17 -27.85 -15.44
CA VAL A 510 19.38 -27.93 -16.90
C VAL A 510 18.86 -29.26 -17.46
N GLN A 511 19.07 -30.37 -16.73
CA GLN A 511 18.57 -31.68 -17.11
C GLN A 511 17.03 -31.71 -17.15
N ASP A 512 16.37 -31.15 -16.15
CA ASP A 512 14.91 -31.01 -16.11
C ASP A 512 14.37 -30.15 -17.28
N ALA A 513 15.03 -29.03 -17.58
CA ALA A 513 14.69 -28.17 -18.70
C ALA A 513 14.91 -28.84 -20.08
N GLN A 514 15.93 -29.70 -20.21
CA GLN A 514 16.18 -30.47 -21.44
C GLN A 514 15.16 -31.59 -21.66
N GLN A 515 14.70 -32.24 -20.60
CA GLN A 515 13.65 -33.26 -20.68
C GLN A 515 12.32 -32.64 -21.15
N GLU A 516 11.96 -31.48 -20.65
CA GLU A 516 10.77 -30.73 -21.15
C GLU A 516 10.95 -30.24 -22.59
N SER A 517 12.16 -29.83 -22.99
CA SER A 517 12.44 -29.36 -24.36
C SER A 517 12.40 -30.49 -25.41
N ALA A 518 12.62 -31.73 -25.00
CA ALA A 518 12.43 -32.90 -25.85
C ALA A 518 10.93 -33.19 -26.09
N GLU A 519 10.04 -32.78 -25.17
CA GLU A 519 8.58 -32.84 -25.37
C GLU A 519 8.02 -31.61 -26.11
N ALA A 520 8.71 -30.44 -26.04
CA ALA A 520 8.35 -29.18 -26.69
C ALA A 520 9.46 -28.73 -27.64
N SER A 521 9.63 -29.48 -28.76
CA SER A 521 10.53 -29.09 -29.83
C SER A 521 10.10 -27.78 -30.47
N MET A 522 10.71 -26.66 -30.04
CA MET A 522 11.11 -25.50 -30.87
C MET A 522 11.56 -24.32 -30.01
N VAL A 523 12.67 -23.73 -30.45
CA VAL A 523 13.17 -22.39 -30.15
C VAL A 523 14.00 -22.24 -28.84
N ALA A 524 15.26 -22.58 -28.96
CA ALA A 524 16.35 -21.90 -28.26
C ALA A 524 17.48 -21.64 -29.28
N THR A 525 17.33 -20.62 -30.07
CA THR A 525 18.46 -20.05 -30.84
C THR A 525 19.04 -18.95 -29.91
N GLU A 526 20.27 -19.07 -29.50
CA GLU A 526 21.04 -18.00 -28.89
C GLU A 526 21.11 -16.84 -29.89
N PRO A 527 20.59 -15.67 -29.58
CA PRO A 527 20.80 -14.51 -30.45
C PRO A 527 22.05 -13.77 -30.01
N GLN A 528 23.12 -13.89 -30.76
CA GLN A 528 24.17 -12.89 -30.82
C GLN A 528 23.59 -11.64 -31.51
N ALA A 529 22.79 -10.86 -30.79
CA ALA A 529 22.33 -9.55 -31.26
C ALA A 529 23.25 -8.50 -30.68
N THR A 530 24.12 -7.95 -31.52
CA THR A 530 24.90 -6.74 -31.18
C THR A 530 23.95 -5.58 -30.91
N LEU A 531 24.15 -4.88 -29.80
CA LEU A 531 23.41 -3.62 -29.47
C LEU A 531 23.57 -2.63 -30.61
N PRO A 532 22.49 -2.01 -31.08
CA PRO A 532 22.62 -0.89 -31.98
C PRO A 532 23.43 0.21 -31.28
N THR A 533 24.52 0.64 -31.93
CA THR A 533 25.36 1.76 -31.49
C THR A 533 24.47 2.98 -31.28
N LEU A 534 24.43 3.45 -30.06
CA LEU A 534 23.51 4.49 -29.63
C LEU A 534 24.13 5.87 -29.89
N PRO A 535 23.43 6.78 -30.58
CA PRO A 535 23.86 8.17 -30.64
C PRO A 535 23.80 8.77 -29.23
N ASN A 536 24.87 9.47 -28.83
CA ASN A 536 24.91 10.27 -27.61
C ASN A 536 23.89 11.41 -27.71
N HIS A 537 22.63 11.14 -27.42
CA HIS A 537 21.61 12.18 -27.35
C HIS A 537 21.56 12.72 -25.91
N SER A 538 22.03 13.94 -25.73
CA SER A 538 21.62 14.76 -24.60
C SER A 538 20.16 15.17 -24.83
N PRO A 539 19.18 14.60 -24.11
CA PRO A 539 17.79 14.98 -24.29
C PRO A 539 17.63 16.44 -23.86
N ALA A 540 16.95 17.22 -24.69
CA ALA A 540 16.63 18.63 -24.39
C ALA A 540 15.60 18.69 -23.25
N HIS A 541 16.06 18.54 -22.00
CA HIS A 541 15.24 18.45 -20.79
C HIS A 541 14.41 19.71 -20.47
N HIS A 542 14.67 20.83 -21.14
CA HIS A 542 13.96 22.10 -20.94
C HIS A 542 12.89 22.39 -22.01
N SER A 543 12.60 21.42 -22.90
CA SER A 543 11.57 21.62 -23.91
C SER A 543 10.19 21.41 -23.32
N TRP A 544 9.23 22.34 -23.60
CA TRP A 544 7.81 22.17 -23.28
C TRP A 544 7.21 20.85 -23.85
N ARG A 545 7.76 20.38 -24.97
CA ARG A 545 7.38 19.08 -25.57
C ARG A 545 7.75 17.90 -24.66
N TYR A 546 8.92 17.94 -24.03
CA TYR A 546 9.32 16.92 -23.04
C TYR A 546 8.39 16.96 -21.81
N ALA A 547 8.08 18.15 -21.29
CA ALA A 547 7.17 18.30 -20.16
C ALA A 547 5.79 17.70 -20.48
N GLY A 548 5.21 18.02 -21.64
CA GLY A 548 3.93 17.45 -22.08
C GLY A 548 3.98 15.94 -22.27
N ALA A 549 5.04 15.41 -22.88
CA ALA A 549 5.22 13.96 -23.07
C ALA A 549 5.35 13.22 -21.73
N THR A 550 6.06 13.80 -20.77
CA THR A 550 6.23 13.23 -19.43
C THR A 550 4.92 13.23 -18.65
N ILE A 551 4.17 14.33 -18.66
CA ILE A 551 2.83 14.42 -18.06
C ILE A 551 1.91 13.34 -18.66
N TRP A 552 1.91 13.22 -19.98
CA TRP A 552 1.10 12.21 -20.69
C TRP A 552 1.53 10.77 -20.35
N THR A 553 2.82 10.53 -20.16
CA THR A 553 3.35 9.22 -19.77
C THR A 553 2.83 8.79 -18.39
N PHE A 554 2.86 9.70 -17.40
CA PHE A 554 2.28 9.43 -16.08
C PHE A 554 0.77 9.28 -16.13
N ALA A 555 0.07 10.11 -16.90
CA ALA A 555 -1.37 10.03 -17.07
C ALA A 555 -1.82 8.71 -17.69
N MET A 556 -1.15 8.28 -18.77
CA MET A 556 -1.46 7.02 -19.44
C MET A 556 -1.19 5.81 -18.55
N ARG A 557 -0.09 5.82 -17.80
CA ARG A 557 0.22 4.77 -16.84
C ARG A 557 -0.86 4.69 -15.76
N GLU A 558 -1.21 5.82 -15.14
CA GLU A 558 -2.24 5.87 -14.11
C GLU A 558 -3.62 5.43 -14.62
N ALA A 559 -3.97 5.84 -15.84
CA ALA A 559 -5.21 5.41 -16.48
C ALA A 559 -5.26 3.90 -16.70
N LYS A 560 -4.15 3.29 -17.19
CA LYS A 560 -4.06 1.84 -17.36
C LYS A 560 -4.17 1.10 -16.02
N GLU A 561 -3.51 1.59 -14.98
CA GLU A 561 -3.55 1.02 -13.64
C GLU A 561 -4.97 1.07 -13.07
N LEU A 562 -5.66 2.21 -13.20
CA LEU A 562 -7.03 2.40 -12.74
C LEU A 562 -8.02 1.49 -13.46
N LEU A 563 -7.92 1.38 -14.80
CA LEU A 563 -8.82 0.54 -15.61
C LEU A 563 -8.63 -0.96 -15.36
N ARG A 564 -7.42 -1.39 -14.97
CA ARG A 564 -7.11 -2.79 -14.68
C ARG A 564 -7.43 -3.20 -13.24
N ASP A 565 -7.54 -2.26 -12.32
CA ASP A 565 -7.96 -2.50 -10.94
C ASP A 565 -9.49 -2.43 -10.84
N LYS A 566 -10.15 -3.60 -11.02
CA LYS A 566 -11.61 -3.70 -11.06
C LYS A 566 -12.29 -3.18 -9.79
N ILE A 567 -11.68 -3.41 -8.63
CA ILE A 567 -12.25 -2.99 -7.33
C ILE A 567 -12.20 -1.47 -7.22
N ARG A 568 -11.05 -0.89 -7.50
CA ARG A 568 -10.85 0.56 -7.46
C ARG A 568 -11.72 1.29 -8.47
N LEU A 569 -11.83 0.75 -9.69
CA LEU A 569 -12.70 1.28 -10.74
C LEU A 569 -14.17 1.21 -10.33
N PHE A 570 -14.62 0.09 -9.73
CA PHE A 570 -15.98 -0.05 -9.24
C PHE A 570 -16.33 1.03 -8.21
N PHE A 571 -15.50 1.20 -7.18
CA PHE A 571 -15.75 2.22 -6.16
C PHE A 571 -15.65 3.64 -6.69
N ALA A 572 -14.80 3.90 -7.67
CA ALA A 572 -14.65 5.21 -8.27
C ALA A 572 -15.85 5.61 -9.15
N LEU A 573 -16.53 4.64 -9.78
CA LEU A 573 -17.71 4.90 -10.63
C LEU A 573 -19.02 4.75 -9.87
N PHE A 574 -19.22 3.66 -9.15
CA PHE A 574 -20.48 3.34 -8.48
C PHE A 574 -20.59 3.94 -7.08
N GLY A 575 -19.47 4.16 -6.39
CA GLY A 575 -19.44 4.79 -5.07
C GLY A 575 -20.16 6.13 -5.03
N PRO A 576 -19.85 7.06 -5.96
CA PRO A 576 -20.58 8.33 -6.09
C PRO A 576 -22.10 8.18 -6.27
N MET A 577 -22.51 7.24 -7.11
CA MET A 577 -23.93 6.97 -7.39
C MET A 577 -24.67 6.44 -6.17
N ILE A 578 -24.08 5.45 -5.50
CA ILE A 578 -24.64 4.86 -4.27
C ILE A 578 -24.75 5.93 -3.17
N MET A 579 -23.73 6.75 -3.03
CA MET A 579 -23.68 7.80 -2.03
C MET A 579 -24.75 8.89 -2.30
N LEU A 580 -24.89 9.33 -3.56
CA LEU A 580 -25.94 10.28 -3.95
C LEU A 580 -27.32 9.69 -3.69
N ALA A 581 -27.57 8.42 -4.04
CA ALA A 581 -28.84 7.76 -3.81
C ALA A 581 -29.14 7.63 -2.30
N ALA A 582 -28.18 7.14 -1.52
CA ALA A 582 -28.37 6.93 -0.08
C ALA A 582 -28.64 8.26 0.66
N ILE A 583 -27.83 9.28 0.41
CA ILE A 583 -27.96 10.56 1.09
C ILE A 583 -29.18 11.34 0.54
N GLY A 584 -29.43 11.29 -0.77
CA GLY A 584 -30.56 11.96 -1.40
C GLY A 584 -31.91 11.47 -0.89
N TRP A 585 -32.04 10.19 -0.58
CA TRP A 585 -33.27 9.64 0.02
C TRP A 585 -33.33 9.78 1.55
N SER A 586 -32.18 9.80 2.24
CA SER A 586 -32.17 9.86 3.70
C SER A 586 -32.39 11.27 4.27
N ILE A 587 -32.01 12.30 3.53
CA ILE A 587 -32.12 13.69 3.99
C ILE A 587 -33.39 14.33 3.39
N SER A 588 -34.51 14.21 4.08
CA SER A 588 -35.71 14.99 3.82
C SER A 588 -36.00 15.90 4.99
N PHE A 589 -36.16 17.18 4.72
CA PHE A 589 -36.68 18.16 5.66
C PHE A 589 -38.16 18.45 5.39
N ASP A 590 -38.77 17.68 4.51
CA ASP A 590 -40.19 17.80 4.21
C ASP A 590 -40.97 17.29 5.41
N VAL A 591 -41.66 18.21 6.07
CA VAL A 591 -42.45 17.92 7.25
C VAL A 591 -43.86 17.61 6.76
N SER A 592 -44.09 16.34 6.42
CA SER A 592 -45.43 15.82 6.09
C SER A 592 -45.79 14.73 7.08
N ASN A 593 -47.10 14.50 7.25
CA ASN A 593 -47.61 13.48 8.18
C ASN A 593 -47.21 13.72 9.64
N LEU A 594 -47.21 14.98 10.09
CA LEU A 594 -47.03 15.35 11.47
C LEU A 594 -48.16 14.76 12.31
N LYS A 595 -47.85 13.88 13.22
CA LYS A 595 -48.82 13.28 14.10
C LYS A 595 -49.30 14.28 15.15
N PHE A 596 -50.59 14.52 15.18
CA PHE A 596 -51.17 15.33 16.26
C PHE A 596 -52.25 14.55 17.03
N ALA A 597 -52.33 14.80 18.32
CA ALA A 597 -53.38 14.28 19.18
C ALA A 597 -54.17 15.46 19.78
N VAL A 598 -55.41 15.22 20.11
CA VAL A 598 -56.31 16.26 20.66
C VAL A 598 -56.77 15.81 22.03
N LEU A 599 -56.68 16.70 23.01
CA LEU A 599 -57.37 16.63 24.30
C LEU A 599 -58.51 17.66 24.24
N ASP A 600 -59.72 17.21 23.83
CA ASP A 600 -60.90 18.07 23.76
C ASP A 600 -61.73 17.93 25.03
N ARG A 601 -61.63 18.89 25.95
CA ARG A 601 -62.37 18.94 27.20
C ARG A 601 -63.67 19.68 27.07
N ASP A 602 -63.99 20.32 25.91
CA ASP A 602 -65.22 21.09 25.67
C ASP A 602 -66.27 20.29 24.89
N GLN A 603 -65.81 19.46 23.94
CA GLN A 603 -66.66 18.63 23.05
C GLN A 603 -67.77 19.38 22.35
N SER A 604 -67.64 20.69 22.12
CA SER A 604 -68.60 21.56 21.46
C SER A 604 -68.52 21.47 19.94
N ALA A 605 -69.43 22.15 19.26
CA ALA A 605 -69.34 22.35 17.81
C ALA A 605 -68.13 23.20 17.40
N ALA A 606 -67.78 24.22 18.22
CA ALA A 606 -66.60 25.07 17.99
C ALA A 606 -65.28 24.32 18.18
N SER A 607 -65.16 23.42 19.19
CA SER A 607 -63.97 22.63 19.35
C SER A 607 -63.76 21.66 18.20
N ARG A 608 -64.82 21.02 17.71
CA ARG A 608 -64.79 20.13 16.55
C ARG A 608 -64.39 20.87 15.29
N GLN A 609 -64.91 22.07 15.07
CA GLN A 609 -64.54 22.95 13.93
C GLN A 609 -63.04 23.28 13.96
N LEU A 610 -62.46 23.59 15.12
CA LEU A 610 -61.03 23.80 15.26
C LEU A 610 -60.22 22.54 14.88
N VAL A 611 -60.60 21.39 15.39
CA VAL A 611 -59.91 20.11 15.06
C VAL A 611 -60.02 19.76 13.58
N GLU A 612 -61.17 20.02 12.95
CA GLU A 612 -61.38 19.81 11.50
C GLU A 612 -60.45 20.65 10.64
N HIS A 613 -60.08 21.88 11.04
CA HIS A 613 -59.05 22.70 10.34
C HIS A 613 -57.71 22.02 10.34
N PHE A 614 -57.29 21.35 11.44
CA PHE A 614 -56.05 20.57 11.51
C PHE A 614 -56.18 19.25 10.74
N ARG A 615 -57.30 18.55 10.80
CA ARG A 615 -57.57 17.31 10.05
C ARG A 615 -57.62 17.54 8.55
N GLY A 616 -58.16 18.69 8.10
CA GLY A 616 -58.18 19.10 6.68
C GLY A 616 -56.81 19.53 6.13
N SER A 617 -55.82 19.76 6.95
CA SER A 617 -54.47 20.09 6.53
C SER A 617 -53.74 18.90 6.00
N SER A 618 -53.00 19.07 4.87
CA SER A 618 -52.12 18.04 4.28
C SER A 618 -50.87 17.73 5.12
N TYR A 619 -50.58 18.55 6.12
CA TYR A 619 -49.39 18.47 6.94
C TYR A 619 -49.59 17.62 8.17
N PHE A 620 -50.81 17.44 8.67
CA PHE A 620 -51.12 16.84 9.93
C PHE A 620 -51.92 15.52 9.79
N VAL A 621 -51.58 14.55 10.63
CA VAL A 621 -52.30 13.23 10.72
C VAL A 621 -52.76 13.05 12.13
N GLU A 622 -54.09 12.95 12.33
CA GLU A 622 -54.69 12.79 13.65
C GLU A 622 -54.36 11.41 14.24
N GLN A 623 -54.07 11.39 15.51
CA GLN A 623 -53.88 10.19 16.35
C GLN A 623 -55.07 10.02 17.29
N ALA A 624 -55.06 8.95 18.08
CA ALA A 624 -56.12 8.70 19.05
C ALA A 624 -56.31 9.90 19.99
N ALA A 625 -57.58 10.28 20.23
CA ALA A 625 -57.93 11.37 21.13
C ALA A 625 -57.50 11.05 22.58
N LEU A 626 -56.96 12.04 23.27
CA LEU A 626 -56.52 11.95 24.65
C LEU A 626 -57.70 12.15 25.60
N GLN A 627 -57.67 11.48 26.75
CA GLN A 627 -58.73 11.63 27.72
C GLN A 627 -58.32 12.41 28.96
N GLN A 628 -57.05 12.39 29.30
CA GLN A 628 -56.51 13.04 30.48
C GLN A 628 -55.29 13.91 30.18
N THR A 629 -55.07 14.93 30.98
CA THR A 629 -53.92 15.84 30.84
C THR A 629 -52.58 15.07 31.04
N GLN A 630 -52.61 14.00 31.82
CA GLN A 630 -51.42 13.17 32.05
C GLN A 630 -50.97 12.43 30.80
N ASP A 631 -51.88 12.11 29.88
CA ASP A 631 -51.63 11.42 28.61
C ASP A 631 -50.77 12.28 27.68
N ILE A 632 -50.80 13.62 27.83
CA ILE A 632 -50.00 14.54 27.00
C ILE A 632 -48.52 14.21 27.13
N ASP A 633 -48.02 14.10 28.34
CA ASP A 633 -46.61 13.85 28.61
C ASP A 633 -46.20 12.43 28.12
N GLU A 634 -47.03 11.45 28.28
CA GLU A 634 -46.80 10.07 27.84
C GLU A 634 -46.74 9.96 26.32
N VAL A 635 -47.73 10.56 25.62
CA VAL A 635 -47.78 10.56 24.13
C VAL A 635 -46.63 11.32 23.52
N MET A 636 -46.21 12.42 24.14
CA MET A 636 -45.09 13.21 23.70
C MET A 636 -43.74 12.45 23.94
N LYS A 637 -43.58 11.82 25.12
CA LYS A 637 -42.36 11.04 25.43
C LYS A 637 -42.20 9.79 24.58
N THR A 638 -43.30 9.13 24.21
CA THR A 638 -43.27 7.95 23.34
C THR A 638 -43.11 8.32 21.85
N GLY A 639 -43.23 9.61 21.48
CA GLY A 639 -43.20 10.08 20.10
C GLY A 639 -44.46 9.63 19.31
N ALA A 640 -45.54 9.27 20.00
CA ALA A 640 -46.82 8.90 19.35
C ALA A 640 -47.50 10.14 18.72
N ALA A 641 -47.26 11.33 19.23
CA ALA A 641 -47.65 12.60 18.60
C ALA A 641 -46.48 13.61 18.69
N ASN A 642 -46.39 14.47 17.66
CA ASN A 642 -45.45 15.61 17.58
C ASN A 642 -46.05 16.92 18.03
N LEU A 643 -47.38 16.98 18.03
CA LEU A 643 -48.20 18.11 18.44
C LEU A 643 -49.37 17.60 19.26
N VAL A 644 -49.62 18.24 20.38
CA VAL A 644 -50.87 17.99 21.15
C VAL A 644 -51.65 19.32 21.24
N ILE A 645 -52.93 19.26 20.93
CA ILE A 645 -53.90 20.37 21.04
C ILE A 645 -54.73 20.16 22.27
N ASP A 646 -54.62 21.03 23.26
CA ASP A 646 -55.40 21.00 24.51
C ASP A 646 -56.49 22.10 24.42
N ILE A 647 -57.72 21.68 24.27
CA ILE A 647 -58.88 22.56 24.19
C ILE A 647 -59.54 22.61 25.61
N PRO A 648 -59.54 23.81 26.25
CA PRO A 648 -60.09 23.94 27.58
C PRO A 648 -61.62 23.75 27.63
N PRO A 649 -62.15 23.42 28.79
CA PRO A 649 -63.62 23.38 29.03
C PRO A 649 -64.23 24.76 28.82
N ASP A 650 -65.49 24.80 28.40
CA ASP A 650 -66.25 26.03 28.05
C ASP A 650 -65.66 26.85 26.86
N PHE A 651 -64.81 26.21 25.98
CA PHE A 651 -64.21 26.86 24.78
C PHE A 651 -65.25 27.43 23.85
N GLY A 652 -66.26 26.65 23.49
CA GLY A 652 -67.36 27.10 22.60
C GLY A 652 -68.25 28.21 23.22
N ARG A 653 -68.49 28.13 24.53
CA ARG A 653 -69.20 29.15 25.31
C ARG A 653 -68.40 30.44 25.38
N ALA A 654 -67.13 30.37 25.61
CA ALA A 654 -66.25 31.55 25.62
C ALA A 654 -66.23 32.26 24.28
N ILE A 655 -66.11 31.52 23.15
CA ILE A 655 -66.23 32.09 21.79
C ILE A 655 -67.57 32.70 21.60
N ALA A 656 -68.68 32.08 22.02
CA ALA A 656 -70.03 32.61 21.85
C ALA A 656 -70.21 33.96 22.60
N LEU A 657 -69.61 34.09 23.80
CA LEU A 657 -69.63 35.30 24.60
C LEU A 657 -68.55 36.35 24.24
N GLN A 658 -67.91 36.18 23.08
CA GLN A 658 -66.82 37.07 22.57
C GLN A 658 -65.62 37.18 23.54
N ARG A 659 -65.38 36.13 24.30
CA ARG A 659 -64.17 36.03 25.14
C ARG A 659 -63.11 35.31 24.30
N GLN A 660 -61.79 35.53 24.62
CA GLN A 660 -60.66 34.89 23.96
C GLN A 660 -60.20 33.69 24.79
N PRO A 661 -60.68 32.48 24.48
CA PRO A 661 -60.20 31.30 25.17
C PRO A 661 -58.74 31.00 24.74
N GLU A 662 -57.94 30.49 25.68
CA GLU A 662 -56.57 30.03 25.42
C GLU A 662 -56.60 28.54 25.05
N VAL A 663 -56.03 28.19 23.89
CA VAL A 663 -55.81 26.83 23.46
C VAL A 663 -54.34 26.46 23.60
N GLY A 664 -54.08 25.40 24.30
CA GLY A 664 -52.71 24.90 24.52
C GLY A 664 -52.18 24.12 23.29
N PHE A 665 -51.03 24.51 22.79
CA PHE A 665 -50.33 23.77 21.75
C PHE A 665 -48.99 23.25 22.30
N TYR A 666 -48.89 21.98 22.58
CA TYR A 666 -47.66 21.34 23.06
C TYR A 666 -46.93 20.78 21.87
N VAL A 667 -45.72 21.24 21.61
CA VAL A 667 -44.89 20.85 20.47
C VAL A 667 -43.63 20.12 20.97
N ASP A 668 -43.29 19.00 20.37
CA ASP A 668 -42.03 18.27 20.64
C ASP A 668 -40.83 19.12 20.20
N GLY A 669 -40.11 19.68 21.17
CA GLY A 669 -38.94 20.52 20.94
C GLY A 669 -37.63 19.76 20.77
N THR A 670 -37.63 18.45 20.86
CA THR A 670 -36.39 17.63 20.74
C THR A 670 -35.78 17.74 19.33
N ALA A 671 -36.63 17.82 18.31
CA ALA A 671 -36.24 18.10 16.93
C ALA A 671 -36.52 19.57 16.61
N THR A 672 -35.59 20.47 16.91
CA THR A 672 -35.76 21.95 16.81
C THR A 672 -36.29 22.43 15.47
N PHE A 673 -35.84 21.83 14.35
CA PHE A 673 -36.30 22.17 13.01
C PHE A 673 -37.78 21.83 12.80
N ASN A 674 -38.20 20.61 13.22
CA ASN A 674 -39.58 20.19 13.14
C ASN A 674 -40.46 21.02 14.04
N ALA A 675 -40.05 21.35 15.26
CA ALA A 675 -40.75 22.18 16.19
C ALA A 675 -41.04 23.61 15.62
N SER A 676 -40.05 24.20 14.97
CA SER A 676 -40.19 25.51 14.30
C SER A 676 -41.21 25.47 13.16
N ASN A 677 -41.18 24.40 12.36
CA ASN A 677 -42.15 24.22 11.27
C ASN A 677 -43.56 23.96 11.80
N ILE A 678 -43.71 23.09 12.80
CA ILE A 678 -45.01 22.84 13.47
C ILE A 678 -45.58 24.13 14.00
N THR A 679 -44.79 24.93 14.69
CA THR A 679 -45.23 26.24 15.24
C THR A 679 -45.69 27.17 14.14
N ALA A 680 -44.97 27.23 12.98
CA ALA A 680 -45.38 28.06 11.83
C ALA A 680 -46.69 27.57 11.22
N TYR A 681 -46.90 26.26 11.04
CA TYR A 681 -48.15 25.69 10.52
C TYR A 681 -49.30 25.88 11.50
N VAL A 682 -49.11 25.68 12.79
CA VAL A 682 -50.13 25.97 13.83
C VAL A 682 -50.56 27.44 13.78
N ASN A 683 -49.63 28.37 13.71
CA ASN A 683 -49.95 29.82 13.59
C ASN A 683 -50.70 30.11 12.31
N GLY A 684 -50.35 29.48 11.18
CA GLY A 684 -51.06 29.59 9.92
C GLY A 684 -52.53 29.16 10.02
N LEU A 685 -52.75 27.92 10.51
CA LEU A 685 -54.06 27.31 10.68
C LEU A 685 -54.91 28.06 11.70
N MET A 686 -54.35 28.54 12.80
CA MET A 686 -55.05 29.37 13.79
C MET A 686 -55.48 30.72 13.22
N ASN A 687 -54.66 31.34 12.38
CA ASN A 687 -55.06 32.57 11.69
C ASN A 687 -56.23 32.36 10.73
N GLU A 688 -56.23 31.25 10.01
CA GLU A 688 -57.33 30.84 9.14
C GLU A 688 -58.61 30.55 9.89
N TYR A 689 -58.50 29.74 10.96
CA TYR A 689 -59.59 29.48 11.90
C TYR A 689 -60.19 30.75 12.45
N ASN A 690 -59.35 31.66 12.97
CA ASN A 690 -59.82 32.94 13.52
C ASN A 690 -60.56 33.80 12.45
N ARG A 691 -60.07 33.80 11.21
CA ARG A 691 -60.76 34.51 10.11
C ARG A 691 -62.09 33.85 9.80
N ALA A 692 -62.19 32.56 9.74
CA ALA A 692 -63.43 31.80 9.47
C ALA A 692 -64.49 32.10 10.56
N VAL A 693 -64.08 32.03 11.84
CA VAL A 693 -65.00 32.34 12.97
C VAL A 693 -65.51 33.80 12.92
N LEU A 694 -64.64 34.77 12.55
CA LEU A 694 -65.06 36.18 12.42
C LEU A 694 -65.97 36.42 11.22
N GLN A 695 -65.73 35.73 10.09
CA GLN A 695 -66.58 35.81 8.91
C GLN A 695 -67.97 35.21 9.17
N GLU A 696 -68.08 34.08 9.82
CA GLU A 696 -69.34 33.48 10.24
C GLU A 696 -70.25 34.44 11.08
N ARG A 697 -69.56 35.34 11.81
CA ARG A 697 -70.20 36.39 12.63
C ARG A 697 -70.51 37.72 11.90
N GLY A 698 -70.18 37.75 10.65
CA GLY A 698 -70.41 39.03 9.85
C GLY A 698 -69.40 40.12 10.18
N ILE A 699 -68.33 39.84 10.92
CA ILE A 699 -67.30 40.80 11.29
C ILE A 699 -66.22 40.75 10.19
N THR A 700 -66.13 41.67 9.32
CA THR A 700 -65.03 41.86 8.37
C THR A 700 -63.97 42.76 8.98
N LEU A 701 -62.81 42.17 9.36
CA LEU A 701 -61.69 42.98 9.79
C LEU A 701 -61.11 43.73 8.56
N PRO A 702 -60.93 45.05 8.63
CA PRO A 702 -60.20 45.76 7.60
C PRO A 702 -58.74 45.27 7.60
N THR A 703 -58.37 44.45 6.64
CA THR A 703 -56.99 44.06 6.44
C THR A 703 -56.27 45.22 5.76
N ALA A 704 -55.39 45.87 6.51
CA ALA A 704 -54.53 46.95 6.00
C ALA A 704 -53.57 46.46 4.88
N ALA A 705 -53.22 45.16 4.89
CA ALA A 705 -52.43 44.53 3.84
C ALA A 705 -52.69 42.99 3.85
N VAL A 706 -52.77 42.43 2.63
CA VAL A 706 -52.81 40.95 2.45
C VAL A 706 -51.40 40.43 2.17
N LEU A 707 -50.91 39.61 3.05
CA LEU A 707 -49.61 38.96 2.86
C LEU A 707 -49.79 37.72 1.97
N ILE A 708 -49.24 37.75 0.76
CA ILE A 708 -49.26 36.63 -0.17
C ILE A 708 -47.81 36.15 -0.32
N PRO A 709 -47.36 35.13 0.43
CA PRO A 709 -46.03 34.59 0.26
C PRO A 709 -45.92 33.91 -1.10
N ARG A 710 -44.87 34.25 -1.87
CA ARG A 710 -44.52 33.57 -3.12
C ARG A 710 -43.14 32.97 -2.99
N PHE A 711 -43.06 31.66 -2.97
CA PHE A 711 -41.77 30.95 -2.96
C PHE A 711 -41.17 31.03 -4.37
N MET A 712 -39.99 31.64 -4.47
CA MET A 712 -39.22 31.71 -5.70
C MET A 712 -38.29 30.50 -5.81
N TYR A 713 -38.12 29.96 -7.03
CA TYR A 713 -37.17 28.89 -7.38
C TYR A 713 -37.53 27.48 -6.91
N ASN A 714 -38.23 27.26 -5.80
CA ASN A 714 -38.75 25.99 -5.30
C ASN A 714 -40.17 26.19 -4.82
N GLN A 715 -41.12 26.28 -5.80
CA GLN A 715 -42.52 26.64 -5.52
C GLN A 715 -43.21 25.57 -4.66
N ASP A 716 -42.90 24.32 -4.88
CA ASP A 716 -43.44 23.17 -4.13
C ASP A 716 -42.83 23.01 -2.75
N PHE A 717 -41.82 23.81 -2.41
CA PHE A 717 -41.06 23.77 -1.15
C PHE A 717 -40.45 22.38 -0.85
N LYS A 718 -40.15 21.56 -1.88
CA LYS A 718 -39.60 20.21 -1.74
C LYS A 718 -38.13 20.26 -1.33
N SER A 719 -37.76 19.52 -0.26
CA SER A 719 -36.41 19.42 0.23
C SER A 719 -35.47 18.78 -0.80
N LEU A 720 -35.93 17.83 -1.60
CA LEU A 720 -35.17 17.20 -2.68
C LEU A 720 -34.55 18.20 -3.64
N ASN A 721 -35.32 19.28 -4.03
CA ASN A 721 -34.85 20.31 -4.96
C ASN A 721 -33.66 21.13 -4.40
N ALA A 722 -33.54 21.22 -3.08
CA ALA A 722 -32.45 21.93 -2.41
C ALA A 722 -31.29 21.00 -2.00
N MET A 723 -31.59 19.79 -1.52
CA MET A 723 -30.61 18.92 -0.92
C MET A 723 -29.81 18.09 -1.94
N VAL A 724 -30.51 17.50 -2.94
CA VAL A 724 -29.84 16.59 -3.89
C VAL A 724 -28.76 17.29 -4.72
N PRO A 725 -28.95 18.54 -5.26
CA PRO A 725 -27.88 19.28 -5.89
C PRO A 725 -26.71 19.63 -4.96
N ASN A 726 -26.96 19.75 -3.64
CA ASN A 726 -25.92 20.00 -2.66
C ASN A 726 -25.14 18.71 -2.30
N VAL A 727 -25.77 17.54 -2.34
CA VAL A 727 -25.08 16.24 -2.16
C VAL A 727 -24.07 16.00 -3.29
N LEU A 728 -24.38 16.44 -4.53
CA LEU A 728 -23.42 16.41 -5.64
C LEU A 728 -22.10 17.07 -5.28
N MET A 729 -22.14 18.21 -4.57
CA MET A 729 -20.96 18.90 -4.07
C MET A 729 -20.13 18.03 -3.12
N LEU A 730 -20.78 17.37 -2.16
CA LEU A 730 -20.12 16.49 -1.19
C LEU A 730 -19.42 15.34 -1.89
N VAL A 731 -20.10 14.67 -2.80
CA VAL A 731 -19.61 13.50 -3.52
C VAL A 731 -18.41 13.86 -4.41
N LEU A 732 -18.50 14.93 -5.17
CA LEU A 732 -17.43 15.42 -6.05
C LEU A 732 -16.24 16.02 -5.29
N MET A 733 -16.44 16.47 -4.05
CA MET A 733 -15.34 16.93 -3.22
C MET A 733 -14.59 15.77 -2.56
N MET A 734 -15.29 14.74 -2.09
CA MET A 734 -14.70 13.67 -1.28
C MET A 734 -14.03 12.58 -2.14
N ILE A 735 -14.73 12.01 -3.11
CA ILE A 735 -14.25 10.82 -3.82
C ILE A 735 -13.02 11.08 -4.68
N PRO A 736 -12.94 12.13 -5.51
CA PRO A 736 -11.72 12.42 -6.26
C PRO A 736 -10.52 12.74 -5.38
N ALA A 737 -10.72 13.39 -4.21
CA ALA A 737 -9.65 13.64 -3.25
C ALA A 737 -9.08 12.35 -2.68
N ILE A 738 -9.95 11.43 -2.26
CA ILE A 738 -9.53 10.11 -1.75
C ILE A 738 -8.76 9.35 -2.83
N MET A 739 -9.30 9.28 -4.05
CA MET A 739 -8.71 8.49 -5.14
C MET A 739 -7.31 8.98 -5.52
N THR A 740 -7.11 10.30 -5.60
CA THR A 740 -5.80 10.88 -5.93
C THR A 740 -4.81 10.73 -4.77
N ALA A 741 -5.25 10.89 -3.53
CA ALA A 741 -4.39 10.66 -2.37
C ALA A 741 -3.89 9.20 -2.30
N LEU A 742 -4.81 8.24 -2.44
CA LEU A 742 -4.49 6.82 -2.44
C LEU A 742 -3.54 6.44 -3.58
N SER A 743 -3.65 7.06 -4.76
CA SER A 743 -2.79 6.75 -5.90
C SER A 743 -1.32 7.06 -5.65
N VAL A 744 -1.01 8.16 -4.98
CA VAL A 744 0.36 8.56 -4.65
C VAL A 744 0.89 7.78 -3.45
N VAL A 745 0.07 7.62 -2.39
CA VAL A 745 0.48 6.92 -1.18
C VAL A 745 0.75 5.44 -1.47
N ARG A 746 -0.04 4.81 -2.35
CA ARG A 746 0.21 3.42 -2.80
C ARG A 746 1.59 3.27 -3.45
N GLU A 747 2.03 4.21 -4.26
CA GLU A 747 3.38 4.17 -4.85
C GLU A 747 4.48 4.29 -3.80
N ARG A 748 4.24 5.04 -2.73
CA ARG A 748 5.16 5.10 -1.58
C ARG A 748 5.23 3.78 -0.84
N GLU A 749 4.09 3.17 -0.54
CA GLU A 749 4.05 1.88 0.18
C GLU A 749 4.70 0.75 -0.62
N ILE A 750 4.44 0.68 -1.92
CA ILE A 750 5.04 -0.34 -2.80
C ILE A 750 6.52 -0.03 -3.06
N GLY A 751 6.95 1.24 -2.92
CA GLY A 751 8.30 1.69 -3.21
C GLY A 751 8.52 2.17 -4.66
N SER A 752 7.53 2.06 -5.54
CA SER A 752 7.66 2.47 -6.96
C SER A 752 7.81 3.98 -7.17
N ILE A 753 7.60 4.80 -6.12
CA ILE A 753 7.89 6.23 -6.14
C ILE A 753 9.40 6.52 -6.37
N ALA A 754 10.27 5.55 -6.09
CA ALA A 754 11.70 5.63 -6.40
C ALA A 754 11.95 5.90 -7.90
N ASN A 755 11.06 5.46 -8.79
CA ASN A 755 11.12 5.77 -10.22
C ASN A 755 11.03 7.28 -10.51
N LEU A 756 10.23 8.02 -9.71
CA LEU A 756 10.19 9.48 -9.81
C LEU A 756 11.51 10.09 -9.34
N TYR A 757 12.05 9.60 -8.23
CA TYR A 757 13.28 10.16 -7.61
C TYR A 757 14.50 9.94 -8.51
N ALA A 758 14.64 8.75 -9.09
CA ALA A 758 15.74 8.38 -9.97
C ALA A 758 15.63 8.94 -11.40
N SER A 759 14.45 9.43 -11.82
CA SER A 759 14.20 9.90 -13.18
C SER A 759 14.45 11.40 -13.37
N PRO A 760 14.63 11.90 -14.62
CA PRO A 760 14.74 13.33 -14.91
C PRO A 760 13.40 14.10 -14.75
N ALA A 761 12.27 13.42 -14.55
CA ALA A 761 10.94 14.04 -14.46
C ALA A 761 10.84 14.99 -13.26
N ALA A 762 10.22 16.16 -13.45
CA ALA A 762 9.96 17.10 -12.37
C ALA A 762 8.67 16.73 -11.59
N VAL A 763 8.61 17.11 -10.31
CA VAL A 763 7.44 16.87 -9.44
C VAL A 763 6.12 17.39 -10.05
N PRO A 764 6.04 18.60 -10.64
CA PRO A 764 4.83 19.07 -11.29
C PRO A 764 4.35 18.15 -12.42
N HIS A 765 5.27 17.59 -13.24
CA HIS A 765 4.89 16.68 -14.32
C HIS A 765 4.25 15.41 -13.79
N TYR A 766 4.78 14.88 -12.71
CA TYR A 766 4.23 13.71 -12.02
C TYR A 766 2.85 13.99 -11.44
N LEU A 767 2.68 15.08 -10.67
CA LEU A 767 1.42 15.41 -10.00
C LEU A 767 0.31 15.73 -11.00
N ILE A 768 0.59 16.53 -12.03
CA ILE A 768 -0.37 16.86 -13.09
C ILE A 768 -0.74 15.58 -13.87
N GLY A 769 0.26 14.75 -14.22
CA GLY A 769 0.02 13.48 -14.90
C GLY A 769 -0.88 12.55 -14.07
N LYS A 770 -0.66 12.50 -12.76
CA LYS A 770 -1.51 11.74 -11.82
C LYS A 770 -2.94 12.29 -11.75
N GLN A 771 -3.11 13.60 -11.83
CA GLN A 771 -4.41 14.26 -11.70
C GLN A 771 -5.32 14.03 -12.91
N LEU A 772 -4.76 13.99 -14.13
CA LEU A 772 -5.51 13.96 -15.38
C LEU A 772 -6.54 12.80 -15.48
N PRO A 773 -6.22 11.53 -15.21
CA PRO A 773 -7.21 10.45 -15.27
C PRO A 773 -8.39 10.65 -14.32
N TYR A 774 -8.13 11.22 -13.14
CA TYR A 774 -9.18 11.49 -12.14
C TYR A 774 -10.04 12.70 -12.51
N LEU A 775 -9.52 13.67 -13.26
CA LEU A 775 -10.33 14.74 -13.86
C LEU A 775 -11.30 14.18 -14.89
N VAL A 776 -10.84 13.26 -15.77
CA VAL A 776 -11.70 12.60 -16.75
C VAL A 776 -12.78 11.77 -16.03
N MET A 777 -12.39 11.01 -14.99
CA MET A 777 -13.35 10.26 -14.19
C MET A 777 -14.34 11.17 -13.47
N GLY A 778 -13.89 12.29 -12.91
CA GLY A 778 -14.74 13.30 -12.28
C GLY A 778 -15.74 13.91 -13.26
N ALA A 779 -15.33 14.14 -14.51
CA ALA A 779 -16.23 14.59 -15.57
C ALA A 779 -17.34 13.56 -15.84
N PHE A 780 -16.97 12.29 -15.96
CA PHE A 780 -17.91 11.19 -16.16
C PHE A 780 -18.90 11.08 -14.97
N ASN A 781 -18.38 11.10 -13.74
CA ASN A 781 -19.18 11.07 -12.53
C ASN A 781 -20.13 12.28 -12.46
N PHE A 782 -19.66 13.49 -12.80
CA PHE A 782 -20.50 14.68 -12.83
C PHE A 782 -21.70 14.52 -13.77
N VAL A 783 -21.47 13.99 -14.99
CA VAL A 783 -22.54 13.79 -15.99
C VAL A 783 -23.54 12.77 -15.47
N ILE A 784 -23.09 11.63 -14.95
CA ILE A 784 -23.99 10.58 -14.43
C ILE A 784 -24.77 11.08 -13.22
N LEU A 785 -24.10 11.71 -12.26
CA LEU A 785 -24.78 12.22 -11.06
C LEU A 785 -25.78 13.32 -11.41
N SER A 786 -25.46 14.20 -12.35
CA SER A 786 -26.40 15.21 -12.85
C SER A 786 -27.60 14.57 -13.55
N ALA A 787 -27.38 13.51 -14.33
CA ALA A 787 -28.46 12.74 -14.94
C ALA A 787 -29.34 12.07 -13.87
N MET A 788 -28.75 11.49 -12.82
CA MET A 788 -29.49 10.93 -11.68
C MET A 788 -30.33 12.00 -10.97
N ILE A 789 -29.79 13.20 -10.76
CA ILE A 789 -30.50 14.33 -10.14
C ILE A 789 -31.73 14.68 -10.95
N VAL A 790 -31.61 14.78 -12.29
CA VAL A 790 -32.69 15.18 -13.16
C VAL A 790 -33.71 14.06 -13.39
N PHE A 791 -33.25 12.87 -13.76
CA PHE A 791 -34.14 11.78 -14.22
C PHE A 791 -34.61 10.86 -13.10
N TRP A 792 -33.82 10.65 -12.05
CA TRP A 792 -34.20 9.77 -10.94
C TRP A 792 -34.89 10.53 -9.79
N PHE A 793 -34.27 11.66 -9.39
CA PHE A 793 -34.84 12.47 -8.31
C PHE A 793 -35.84 13.52 -8.81
N GLY A 794 -35.96 13.73 -10.13
CA GLY A 794 -36.92 14.67 -10.72
C GLY A 794 -36.61 16.14 -10.44
N VAL A 795 -35.36 16.47 -10.08
CA VAL A 795 -34.97 17.89 -9.84
C VAL A 795 -34.69 18.56 -11.17
N PRO A 796 -35.45 19.61 -11.55
CA PRO A 796 -35.30 20.25 -12.85
C PRO A 796 -33.97 21.03 -12.92
N MET A 797 -33.29 20.94 -14.05
CA MET A 797 -32.16 21.81 -14.38
C MET A 797 -32.66 23.05 -15.11
N LYS A 798 -32.75 24.19 -14.43
CA LYS A 798 -33.26 25.46 -14.98
C LYS A 798 -32.19 26.31 -15.67
N GLY A 799 -30.90 26.08 -15.33
CA GLY A 799 -29.78 26.83 -15.86
C GLY A 799 -29.00 26.08 -16.95
N SER A 800 -27.84 26.62 -17.32
CA SER A 800 -26.98 26.04 -18.35
C SER A 800 -26.20 24.84 -17.78
N PHE A 801 -26.37 23.65 -18.38
CA PHE A 801 -25.59 22.47 -18.06
C PHE A 801 -24.07 22.70 -18.23
N ALA A 802 -23.68 23.36 -19.33
CA ALA A 802 -22.26 23.64 -19.60
C ALA A 802 -21.65 24.56 -18.54
N ALA A 803 -22.41 25.57 -18.04
CA ALA A 803 -21.95 26.43 -16.95
C ALA A 803 -21.76 25.62 -15.64
N THR A 804 -22.73 24.77 -15.27
CA THR A 804 -22.68 23.96 -14.07
C THR A 804 -21.57 22.89 -14.18
N PHE A 805 -21.40 22.29 -15.36
CA PHE A 805 -20.31 21.34 -15.65
C PHE A 805 -18.92 21.98 -15.47
N THR A 806 -18.72 23.19 -16.00
CA THR A 806 -17.46 23.92 -15.83
C THR A 806 -17.12 24.12 -14.35
N GLY A 807 -18.11 24.56 -13.54
CA GLY A 807 -17.92 24.68 -12.10
C GLY A 807 -17.63 23.32 -11.42
N GLY A 808 -18.31 22.25 -11.86
CA GLY A 808 -18.05 20.88 -11.39
C GLY A 808 -16.64 20.43 -11.69
N MET A 809 -16.13 20.71 -12.88
CA MET A 809 -14.75 20.38 -13.26
C MET A 809 -13.71 21.17 -12.45
N LEU A 810 -13.99 22.43 -12.15
CA LEU A 810 -13.13 23.24 -11.28
C LEU A 810 -13.14 22.73 -9.83
N LEU A 811 -14.29 22.25 -9.34
CA LEU A 811 -14.36 21.60 -8.04
C LEU A 811 -13.55 20.29 -8.03
N VAL A 812 -13.67 19.45 -9.06
CA VAL A 812 -12.89 18.21 -9.18
C VAL A 812 -11.40 18.52 -9.25
N LEU A 813 -11.00 19.59 -9.94
CA LEU A 813 -9.61 20.06 -9.97
C LEU A 813 -9.12 20.44 -8.56
N ALA A 814 -9.92 21.18 -7.79
CA ALA A 814 -9.59 21.54 -6.42
C ALA A 814 -9.55 20.30 -5.49
N SER A 815 -10.53 19.41 -5.63
CA SER A 815 -10.63 18.16 -4.86
C SER A 815 -9.43 17.24 -5.09
N THR A 816 -9.10 16.96 -6.36
CA THR A 816 -7.92 16.15 -6.71
C THR A 816 -6.63 16.81 -6.26
N GLY A 817 -6.50 18.13 -6.37
CA GLY A 817 -5.37 18.90 -5.84
C GLY A 817 -5.23 18.77 -4.31
N LEU A 818 -6.32 18.79 -3.57
CA LEU A 818 -6.34 18.57 -2.12
C LEU A 818 -5.87 17.14 -1.78
N GLY A 819 -6.33 16.13 -2.52
CA GLY A 819 -5.88 14.75 -2.34
C GLY A 819 -4.38 14.59 -2.57
N LEU A 820 -3.83 15.24 -3.62
CA LEU A 820 -2.39 15.27 -3.87
C LEU A 820 -1.63 15.98 -2.75
N LEU A 821 -2.16 17.07 -2.20
CA LEU A 821 -1.58 17.77 -1.07
C LEU A 821 -1.53 16.88 0.17
N VAL A 822 -2.61 16.22 0.54
CA VAL A 822 -2.67 15.27 1.66
C VAL A 822 -1.66 14.15 1.47
N SER A 823 -1.55 13.61 0.27
CA SER A 823 -0.59 12.54 -0.05
C SER A 823 0.88 12.94 0.19
N SER A 824 1.18 14.23 0.21
CA SER A 824 2.55 14.72 0.47
C SER A 824 3.01 14.50 1.92
N PHE A 825 2.06 14.43 2.86
CA PHE A 825 2.34 14.29 4.30
C PHE A 825 2.12 12.88 4.83
N VAL A 826 1.33 12.06 4.14
CA VAL A 826 0.87 10.75 4.65
C VAL A 826 1.65 9.62 4.00
N LYS A 827 2.01 8.60 4.81
CA LYS A 827 2.76 7.42 4.35
C LYS A 827 1.89 6.16 4.20
N SER A 828 0.72 6.10 4.84
CA SER A 828 -0.17 4.94 4.85
C SER A 828 -1.46 5.21 4.08
N GLN A 829 -1.92 4.25 3.25
CA GLN A 829 -3.18 4.35 2.51
C GLN A 829 -4.38 4.51 3.45
N THR A 830 -4.39 3.78 4.57
CA THR A 830 -5.46 3.88 5.58
C THR A 830 -5.54 5.30 6.15
N ALA A 831 -4.40 5.89 6.55
CA ALA A 831 -4.38 7.25 7.06
C ALA A 831 -4.80 8.27 5.99
N ALA A 832 -4.36 8.11 4.73
CA ALA A 832 -4.76 8.97 3.63
C ALA A 832 -6.27 8.94 3.38
N PHE A 833 -6.87 7.75 3.44
CA PHE A 833 -8.32 7.58 3.31
C PHE A 833 -9.07 8.35 4.41
N PHE A 834 -8.71 8.16 5.67
CA PHE A 834 -9.39 8.83 6.79
C PHE A 834 -9.20 10.34 6.77
N ILE A 835 -7.98 10.83 6.52
CA ILE A 835 -7.69 12.27 6.48
C ILE A 835 -8.45 12.93 5.33
N CYS A 836 -8.46 12.34 4.12
CA CYS A 836 -9.24 12.87 3.01
C CYS A 836 -10.74 12.79 3.28
N SER A 837 -11.25 11.68 3.80
CA SER A 837 -12.68 11.51 4.08
C SER A 837 -13.17 12.53 5.11
N LEU A 838 -12.54 12.61 6.28
CA LEU A 838 -12.94 13.54 7.34
C LEU A 838 -12.63 14.98 6.97
N GLY A 839 -11.46 15.24 6.36
CA GLY A 839 -11.01 16.56 5.96
C GLY A 839 -11.86 17.18 4.82
N THR A 840 -12.55 16.37 4.03
CA THR A 840 -13.51 16.87 3.02
C THR A 840 -14.94 16.84 3.53
N MET A 841 -15.37 15.79 4.22
CA MET A 841 -16.76 15.62 4.66
C MET A 841 -17.15 16.66 5.71
N ILE A 842 -16.34 16.83 6.76
CA ILE A 842 -16.68 17.74 7.86
C ILE A 842 -16.83 19.19 7.38
N PRO A 843 -15.87 19.78 6.63
CA PRO A 843 -16.05 21.13 6.14
C PRO A 843 -17.20 21.26 5.13
N THR A 844 -17.41 20.26 4.28
CA THR A 844 -18.47 20.27 3.29
C THR A 844 -19.85 20.21 3.94
N VAL A 845 -20.07 19.39 4.94
CA VAL A 845 -21.38 19.26 5.60
C VAL A 845 -21.65 20.45 6.50
N ASN A 846 -20.70 20.86 7.34
CA ASN A 846 -20.97 21.85 8.37
C ASN A 846 -20.75 23.30 7.93
N PHE A 847 -19.78 23.58 7.04
CA PHE A 847 -19.36 24.96 6.76
C PHE A 847 -19.60 25.41 5.30
N SER A 848 -20.00 24.52 4.39
CA SER A 848 -20.24 24.89 2.98
C SER A 848 -21.61 25.55 2.73
N GLY A 849 -22.47 25.54 3.74
CA GLY A 849 -23.86 26.04 3.57
C GLY A 849 -24.86 24.92 3.28
N LEU A 850 -24.47 23.64 3.43
CA LEU A 850 -25.39 22.51 3.27
C LEU A 850 -26.50 22.55 4.34
N MET A 851 -26.11 22.66 5.62
CA MET A 851 -27.03 22.73 6.75
C MET A 851 -27.52 24.17 7.03
N TYR A 852 -26.62 25.12 7.12
CA TYR A 852 -26.89 26.52 7.40
C TYR A 852 -26.19 27.40 6.38
N PRO A 853 -26.84 28.49 5.90
CA PRO A 853 -26.22 29.42 4.95
C PRO A 853 -24.89 29.98 5.51
N VAL A 854 -23.84 30.06 4.69
CA VAL A 854 -22.55 30.62 5.10
C VAL A 854 -22.67 32.05 5.62
N SER A 855 -23.63 32.83 5.08
CA SER A 855 -23.90 34.20 5.50
C SER A 855 -24.40 34.34 6.95
N THR A 856 -24.94 33.29 7.54
CA THR A 856 -25.42 33.26 8.92
C THR A 856 -24.34 32.83 9.92
N MET A 857 -23.21 32.37 9.41
CA MET A 857 -22.08 31.96 10.24
C MET A 857 -21.23 33.16 10.64
N SER A 858 -20.54 33.06 11.79
CA SER A 858 -19.65 34.09 12.33
C SER A 858 -18.30 33.57 12.70
N GLY A 859 -17.30 34.44 12.79
CA GLY A 859 -15.96 34.11 13.24
C GLY A 859 -15.27 33.02 12.43
N ALA A 860 -14.73 32.02 13.13
CA ALA A 860 -13.97 30.92 12.52
C ALA A 860 -14.81 30.07 11.56
N ALA A 861 -16.11 29.85 11.84
CA ALA A 861 -17.01 29.09 10.98
C ALA A 861 -17.21 29.75 9.61
N TYR A 862 -17.37 31.07 9.60
CA TYR A 862 -17.43 31.84 8.34
C TYR A 862 -16.12 31.76 7.55
N ALA A 863 -14.96 31.94 8.23
CA ALA A 863 -13.66 31.84 7.59
C ALA A 863 -13.43 30.45 6.97
N MET A 864 -13.80 29.38 7.68
CA MET A 864 -13.74 28.01 7.15
C MET A 864 -14.69 27.81 5.97
N GLY A 865 -15.90 28.36 6.05
CA GLY A 865 -16.87 28.29 4.95
C GLY A 865 -16.36 28.97 3.68
N VAL A 866 -15.84 30.19 3.76
CA VAL A 866 -15.30 30.92 2.60
C VAL A 866 -13.97 30.32 2.12
N GLY A 867 -13.16 29.79 3.04
CA GLY A 867 -11.86 29.18 2.77
C GLY A 867 -11.92 27.75 2.18
N PHE A 868 -13.11 27.23 1.88
CA PHE A 868 -13.26 25.86 1.39
C PHE A 868 -14.00 25.81 0.03
N PRO A 869 -13.51 25.04 -0.96
CA PRO A 869 -14.03 25.09 -2.32
C PRO A 869 -15.49 24.66 -2.44
N ALA A 870 -15.97 23.77 -1.57
CA ALA A 870 -17.34 23.26 -1.62
C ALA A 870 -18.38 24.40 -1.50
N SER A 871 -18.14 25.42 -0.67
CA SER A 871 -19.05 26.55 -0.48
C SER A 871 -19.28 27.32 -1.76
N TRP A 872 -18.26 27.46 -2.57
CA TRP A 872 -18.36 28.16 -3.87
C TRP A 872 -19.08 27.31 -4.90
N PHE A 873 -18.81 26.00 -4.93
CA PHE A 873 -19.51 25.09 -5.84
C PHE A 873 -20.99 24.94 -5.48
N ARG A 874 -21.38 25.03 -4.21
CA ARG A 874 -22.78 25.05 -3.82
C ARG A 874 -23.55 26.12 -4.55
N ARG A 875 -22.99 27.35 -4.68
CA ARG A 875 -23.62 28.45 -5.43
C ARG A 875 -23.77 28.11 -6.91
N VAL A 876 -22.74 27.42 -7.50
CA VAL A 876 -22.81 26.95 -8.89
C VAL A 876 -23.89 25.87 -9.05
N SER A 877 -23.95 24.90 -8.17
CA SER A 877 -24.92 23.81 -8.21
C SER A 877 -26.35 24.35 -8.07
N MET A 878 -26.60 25.17 -7.04
CA MET A 878 -27.94 25.80 -6.85
C MET A 878 -28.29 26.80 -7.97
N GLY A 879 -27.29 27.48 -8.51
CA GLY A 879 -27.45 28.38 -9.68
C GLY A 879 -27.92 27.63 -10.90
N GLY A 880 -27.29 26.48 -11.19
CA GLY A 880 -27.62 25.65 -12.35
C GLY A 880 -28.92 24.88 -12.20
N PHE A 881 -29.13 24.17 -11.08
CA PHE A 881 -30.33 23.35 -10.93
C PHE A 881 -31.60 24.17 -10.60
N THR A 882 -31.53 25.18 -9.72
CA THR A 882 -32.72 25.81 -9.18
C THR A 882 -32.93 27.25 -9.64
N LYS A 883 -31.86 28.07 -9.73
CA LYS A 883 -31.97 29.51 -10.00
C LYS A 883 -31.92 29.93 -11.48
N GLY A 884 -31.49 29.01 -12.37
CA GLY A 884 -31.44 29.31 -13.81
C GLY A 884 -30.25 30.19 -14.23
N LEU A 885 -29.14 30.18 -13.48
CA LEU A 885 -27.97 31.00 -13.79
C LEU A 885 -27.15 30.43 -14.96
N GLY A 886 -26.58 31.34 -15.75
CA GLY A 886 -25.62 31.04 -16.81
C GLY A 886 -24.17 31.36 -16.38
N PHE A 887 -23.23 31.33 -17.35
CA PHE A 887 -21.79 31.57 -17.12
C PHE A 887 -21.51 32.93 -16.45
N SER A 888 -22.17 34.02 -16.90
CA SER A 888 -21.93 35.37 -16.37
C SER A 888 -22.33 35.52 -14.90
N GLY A 889 -23.33 34.75 -14.46
CA GLY A 889 -23.84 34.82 -13.09
C GLY A 889 -23.01 34.04 -12.08
N MET A 890 -21.98 33.28 -12.53
CA MET A 890 -21.17 32.39 -11.69
C MET A 890 -19.66 32.62 -11.85
N LEU A 891 -19.24 33.75 -12.43
CA LEU A 891 -17.84 34.04 -12.74
C LEU A 891 -16.97 34.08 -11.49
N THR A 892 -17.45 34.67 -10.42
CA THR A 892 -16.71 34.76 -9.13
C THR A 892 -16.43 33.36 -8.56
N GLU A 893 -17.44 32.49 -8.61
CA GLU A 893 -17.34 31.11 -8.15
C GLU A 893 -16.30 30.32 -8.94
N TYR A 894 -16.24 30.49 -10.26
CA TYR A 894 -15.22 29.82 -11.10
C TYR A 894 -13.83 30.31 -10.78
N VAL A 895 -13.60 31.60 -10.59
CA VAL A 895 -12.28 32.16 -10.24
C VAL A 895 -11.83 31.62 -8.89
N MET A 896 -12.73 31.56 -7.90
CA MET A 896 -12.40 31.03 -6.58
C MET A 896 -12.07 29.53 -6.64
N LEU A 897 -12.88 28.73 -7.34
CA LEU A 897 -12.63 27.29 -7.49
C LEU A 897 -11.31 27.01 -8.22
N ALA A 898 -11.02 27.76 -9.29
CA ALA A 898 -9.76 27.66 -10.02
C ALA A 898 -8.56 28.03 -9.12
N SER A 899 -8.71 29.08 -8.30
CA SER A 899 -7.69 29.52 -7.35
C SER A 899 -7.38 28.46 -6.30
N PHE A 900 -8.40 27.78 -5.75
CA PHE A 900 -8.20 26.66 -4.84
C PHE A 900 -7.48 25.49 -5.51
N GLY A 901 -7.88 25.12 -6.74
CA GLY A 901 -7.22 24.07 -7.49
C GLY A 901 -5.73 24.37 -7.74
N ALA A 902 -5.43 25.60 -8.16
CA ALA A 902 -4.06 26.06 -8.38
C ALA A 902 -3.25 26.09 -7.06
N LEU A 903 -3.85 26.60 -5.99
CA LEU A 903 -3.22 26.68 -4.66
C LEU A 903 -2.87 25.29 -4.12
N TYR A 904 -3.80 24.35 -4.14
CA TYR A 904 -3.56 23.01 -3.63
C TYR A 904 -2.51 22.25 -4.44
N LEU A 905 -2.54 22.39 -5.77
CA LEU A 905 -1.52 21.80 -6.63
C LEU A 905 -0.14 22.43 -6.39
N LEU A 906 -0.05 23.75 -6.24
CA LEU A 906 1.18 24.45 -5.93
C LEU A 906 1.75 23.99 -4.59
N LEU A 907 0.93 23.93 -3.55
CA LEU A 907 1.33 23.43 -2.24
C LEU A 907 1.77 21.97 -2.33
N ALA A 908 1.07 21.11 -3.07
CA ALA A 908 1.50 19.74 -3.29
C ALA A 908 2.87 19.66 -3.98
N CYS A 909 3.15 20.52 -4.96
CA CYS A 909 4.46 20.60 -5.62
C CYS A 909 5.58 21.05 -4.67
N VAL A 910 5.29 21.94 -3.71
CA VAL A 910 6.26 22.44 -2.74
C VAL A 910 6.56 21.37 -1.67
N PHE A 911 5.53 20.69 -1.17
CA PHE A 911 5.69 19.73 -0.08
C PHE A 911 6.13 18.34 -0.54
N LEU A 912 5.81 17.94 -1.77
CA LEU A 912 6.30 16.68 -2.33
C LEU A 912 7.74 16.86 -2.81
N GLN A 913 8.68 16.46 -1.99
CA GLN A 913 10.11 16.51 -2.34
C GLN A 913 10.48 15.39 -3.29
N LYS A 914 11.40 15.67 -4.22
CA LYS A 914 11.95 14.69 -5.19
C LYS A 914 13.06 13.81 -4.60
N GLN A 915 13.16 13.74 -3.30
CA GLN A 915 14.12 12.92 -2.55
C GLN A 915 13.48 12.36 -1.30
N GLU A 916 13.92 11.21 -0.88
CA GLU A 916 13.56 10.61 0.40
C GLU A 916 14.35 11.28 1.52
N LYS A 917 13.67 11.61 2.64
CA LYS A 917 14.30 12.21 3.84
C LYS A 917 14.89 11.14 4.72
#